data_fd7b25c30bae659a4cac4e74f1cc89fd
#
_entry.id   fd7b25c30bae659a4cac4e74f1cc89fd
#
_cell.length_a   1.000
_cell.length_b   1.000
_cell.length_c   1.000
_cell.angle_alpha   90.00
_cell.angle_beta   90.00
_cell.angle_gamma   90.00
#
_symmetry.space_group_name_H-M   'P 1'
#
loop_
_entity.id
_entity.type
_entity.pdbx_description
1 polymer ?
#
loop_
_entity_poly.entity_id
_entity_poly.type
_entity_poly.pdbx_seq_one_letter_code
_entity_poly.pdbx_strand_id
1 'polypeptide(L)'
;MAELFEVVTKIAAVLMLSLNKEITIYTNSPWSFTFIWFKPKYGANVMNKIIPSIMGFLVFLWVALSSTLAQEKNDLLQPEVDVEIGTEFSKISDLVEHSLDAKNNGESVVGNDWMIVTANPYATDIGAAILRGGGTAADAMVAAQAVLGLVEPQSSGMGGGGFLVWYDSKSGELITLDGRETAPLLANDRLFQNYNGEPIKFWDAVIGGRSVGVPGMPALLELAHSKWGKVQWADLFKQATALAEHGFIVSDRLSGLLEHEHTRMSSSTKAKSYFFPKGQPLAQGELLINRDYAALMRQLADNGSDIFYFGPIADAIVYKVRENTRNPGLLNHEDLANYAVKERPALCTKFRNYEVCGMGPPSSGAIGVGQILGMINKFPKGKIRDPQTLRLIGDATRLAFADRGRYVADGDFVSVPTKELVEEQYLSKRASLLNRRNAIPVVTAGEPIGSLTHRWAPDLSIEKPSTTHVSIIDAYGNALSLTSSIENAFGSRLMTNGFLLNNQLTDFSFRSSANGTPIANRVEGGKRPRSSMAPTIVLEDGKIVLVIGSPGGSRIIPYVSNTIVAILDWGLDVQEAVSQPHAVNRFGIYEIEEGTSLTGLKKWLQELGYEIKERPLNSGLNVILKKDGKLYGGSDPRREGIAIGG
;
A
#
# COMPACT_ATOMS: atom_id res chain seq x y z
N MET A 1 15.24 -19.13 -18.69
CA MET A 1 16.11 -18.41 -19.68
C MET A 1 16.45 -19.29 -20.88
N ALA A 2 17.01 -20.49 -20.72
CA ALA A 2 17.31 -21.39 -21.86
C ALA A 2 16.04 -21.83 -22.61
N GLU A 3 15.00 -22.25 -21.92
CA GLU A 3 13.70 -22.63 -22.51
C GLU A 3 12.99 -21.48 -23.23
N LEU A 4 13.07 -20.27 -22.68
CA LEU A 4 12.48 -19.07 -23.30
C LEU A 4 13.21 -18.68 -24.58
N PHE A 5 14.53 -18.82 -24.59
CA PHE A 5 15.35 -18.60 -25.78
C PHE A 5 15.01 -19.61 -26.88
N GLU A 6 14.75 -20.85 -26.50
CA GLU A 6 14.33 -21.91 -27.41
C GLU A 6 12.95 -21.65 -28.03
N VAL A 7 11.99 -21.14 -27.23
CA VAL A 7 10.65 -20.77 -27.70
C VAL A 7 10.71 -19.57 -28.65
N VAL A 8 11.45 -18.51 -28.30
CA VAL A 8 11.62 -17.33 -29.17
C VAL A 8 12.33 -17.69 -30.47
N THR A 9 13.31 -18.57 -30.41
CA THR A 9 14.02 -19.07 -31.61
C THR A 9 13.10 -19.91 -32.47
N LYS A 10 12.24 -20.75 -31.88
CA LYS A 10 11.22 -21.54 -32.61
C LYS A 10 10.16 -20.65 -33.25
N ILE A 11 9.68 -19.60 -32.58
CA ILE A 11 8.72 -18.66 -33.14
C ILE A 11 9.34 -17.84 -34.28
N ALA A 12 10.57 -17.38 -34.13
CA ALA A 12 11.30 -16.68 -35.19
C ALA A 12 11.54 -17.61 -36.41
N ALA A 13 11.87 -18.88 -36.17
CA ALA A 13 12.04 -19.87 -37.22
C ALA A 13 10.73 -20.18 -37.98
N VAL A 14 9.61 -20.31 -37.26
CA VAL A 14 8.29 -20.55 -37.87
C VAL A 14 7.81 -19.32 -38.70
N LEU A 15 8.02 -18.10 -38.19
CA LEU A 15 7.72 -16.87 -38.93
C LEU A 15 8.59 -16.71 -40.20
N MET A 16 9.83 -17.18 -40.15
CA MET A 16 10.76 -17.15 -41.30
C MET A 16 10.54 -18.25 -42.30
N LEU A 17 10.10 -19.46 -41.85
CA LEU A 17 9.69 -20.56 -42.75
C LEU A 17 8.44 -20.20 -43.57
N SER A 18 7.50 -19.43 -42.98
CA SER A 18 6.34 -18.94 -43.73
C SER A 18 6.71 -17.94 -44.85
N LEU A 19 7.93 -17.46 -44.87
CA LEU A 19 8.47 -16.54 -45.89
C LEU A 19 9.36 -17.22 -46.94
N ASN A 20 9.39 -18.57 -46.97
CA ASN A 20 10.08 -19.42 -47.98
C ASN A 20 11.59 -19.13 -48.10
N LYS A 21 12.32 -19.12 -46.95
CA LYS A 21 13.78 -18.85 -46.89
C LYS A 21 14.56 -19.97 -46.21
N GLU A 22 15.73 -20.31 -46.75
CA GLU A 22 16.67 -21.25 -46.13
C GLU A 22 17.39 -20.60 -44.94
N ILE A 23 17.47 -21.31 -43.82
CA ILE A 23 18.13 -20.88 -42.59
C ILE A 23 19.27 -21.82 -42.27
N THR A 24 20.48 -21.31 -42.10
CA THR A 24 21.60 -22.06 -41.56
C THR A 24 21.98 -21.48 -40.19
N ILE A 25 21.85 -22.30 -39.15
CA ILE A 25 22.18 -21.92 -37.77
C ILE A 25 23.53 -22.55 -37.39
N TYR A 26 24.50 -21.74 -37.01
CA TYR A 26 25.75 -22.19 -36.42
C TYR A 26 25.75 -21.87 -34.91
N THR A 27 25.93 -22.91 -34.09
CA THR A 27 26.10 -22.78 -32.65
C THR A 27 27.53 -23.12 -32.26
N ASN A 28 28.25 -22.15 -31.73
CA ASN A 28 29.56 -22.39 -31.11
C ASN A 28 29.46 -21.98 -29.62
N SER A 29 29.37 -23.03 -28.76
CA SER A 29 29.51 -22.98 -27.30
C SER A 29 28.38 -22.26 -26.49
N PRO A 30 28.13 -22.66 -25.23
CA PRO A 30 26.92 -22.24 -24.45
C PRO A 30 26.90 -20.79 -23.93
N TRP A 31 27.87 -19.95 -24.27
CA TRP A 31 28.02 -18.60 -23.68
C TRP A 31 28.36 -17.48 -24.69
N SER A 32 28.12 -17.65 -26.02
CA SER A 32 28.43 -16.63 -27.01
C SER A 32 27.20 -16.20 -27.82
N PHE A 33 27.17 -14.91 -28.18
CA PHE A 33 26.13 -14.29 -28.99
C PHE A 33 26.01 -14.98 -30.36
N THR A 34 24.79 -15.36 -30.73
CA THR A 34 24.50 -15.97 -32.03
C THR A 34 24.28 -14.89 -33.07
N PHE A 35 25.18 -14.78 -34.04
CA PHE A 35 24.98 -13.92 -35.21
C PHE A 35 24.21 -14.64 -36.27
N ILE A 36 23.08 -14.09 -36.72
CA ILE A 36 22.28 -14.61 -37.81
C ILE A 36 22.60 -13.79 -39.07
N TRP A 37 23.21 -14.42 -40.07
CA TRP A 37 23.51 -13.80 -41.37
C TRP A 37 22.41 -14.10 -42.38
N PHE A 38 21.95 -13.09 -43.14
CA PHE A 38 20.92 -13.25 -44.17
C PHE A 38 21.50 -13.03 -45.55
N LYS A 39 21.15 -13.90 -46.51
CA LYS A 39 21.37 -13.67 -47.93
C LYS A 39 20.03 -13.25 -48.58
N PRO A 40 19.86 -12.02 -49.05
CA PRO A 40 18.57 -11.57 -49.60
C PRO A 40 18.35 -12.08 -51.03
N LYS A 41 17.13 -12.56 -51.27
CA LYS A 41 16.69 -12.97 -52.61
C LYS A 41 15.80 -11.93 -53.32
N TYR A 42 15.44 -10.82 -52.64
CA TYR A 42 14.61 -9.75 -53.19
C TYR A 42 15.13 -8.36 -52.79
N GLY A 43 14.83 -7.35 -53.67
CA GLY A 43 15.42 -6.00 -53.62
C GLY A 43 15.20 -5.22 -52.31
N ALA A 44 16.12 -4.33 -52.03
CA ALA A 44 16.31 -3.59 -50.76
C ALA A 44 15.10 -2.81 -50.21
N ASN A 45 14.10 -2.50 -51.00
CA ASN A 45 12.99 -1.61 -50.62
C ASN A 45 11.90 -2.27 -49.73
N VAL A 46 11.77 -3.59 -49.74
CA VAL A 46 10.78 -4.31 -48.90
C VAL A 46 11.37 -4.62 -47.51
N MET A 47 12.68 -4.86 -47.46
CA MET A 47 13.36 -5.18 -46.20
C MET A 47 13.45 -3.98 -45.24
N ASN A 48 13.62 -2.77 -45.75
CA ASN A 48 13.72 -1.56 -44.93
C ASN A 48 12.43 -1.17 -44.18
N LYS A 49 11.28 -1.72 -44.56
CA LYS A 49 9.99 -1.48 -43.85
C LYS A 49 9.60 -2.59 -42.88
N ILE A 50 10.01 -3.84 -43.14
CA ILE A 50 9.58 -5.00 -42.34
C ILE A 50 10.54 -5.29 -41.17
N ILE A 51 11.84 -5.13 -41.36
CA ILE A 51 12.85 -5.40 -40.33
C ILE A 51 12.70 -4.45 -39.11
N PRO A 52 12.51 -3.12 -39.28
CA PRO A 52 12.28 -2.23 -38.13
C PRO A 52 11.02 -2.56 -37.34
N SER A 53 9.94 -3.01 -38.02
CA SER A 53 8.68 -3.38 -37.34
C SER A 53 8.82 -4.69 -36.55
N ILE A 54 9.54 -5.68 -37.07
CA ILE A 54 9.78 -6.94 -36.37
C ILE A 54 10.77 -6.73 -35.22
N MET A 55 11.84 -5.96 -35.42
CA MET A 55 12.75 -5.59 -34.34
C MET A 55 12.06 -4.75 -33.25
N GLY A 56 11.22 -3.79 -33.65
CA GLY A 56 10.43 -3.01 -32.71
C GLY A 56 9.47 -3.87 -31.88
N PHE A 57 8.83 -4.87 -32.51
CA PHE A 57 7.96 -5.81 -31.80
C PHE A 57 8.73 -6.76 -30.86
N LEU A 58 9.88 -7.26 -31.29
CA LEU A 58 10.75 -8.11 -30.46
C LEU A 58 11.37 -7.33 -29.29
N VAL A 59 11.79 -6.09 -29.51
CA VAL A 59 12.27 -5.20 -28.43
C VAL A 59 11.13 -4.85 -27.47
N PHE A 60 9.93 -4.59 -27.97
CA PHE A 60 8.77 -4.34 -27.13
C PHE A 60 8.36 -5.57 -26.31
N LEU A 61 8.39 -6.76 -26.90
CA LEU A 61 8.15 -8.02 -26.21
C LEU A 61 9.23 -8.30 -25.15
N TRP A 62 10.50 -8.02 -25.46
CA TRP A 62 11.61 -8.18 -24.52
C TRP A 62 11.55 -7.19 -23.37
N VAL A 63 11.20 -5.92 -23.63
CA VAL A 63 11.00 -4.89 -22.58
C VAL A 63 9.79 -5.24 -21.71
N ALA A 64 8.68 -5.71 -22.29
CA ALA A 64 7.52 -6.16 -21.54
C ALA A 64 7.81 -7.38 -20.66
N LEU A 65 8.54 -8.38 -21.18
CA LEU A 65 8.95 -9.58 -20.42
C LEU A 65 10.00 -9.25 -19.35
N SER A 66 10.98 -8.39 -19.66
CA SER A 66 11.98 -7.99 -18.66
C SER A 66 11.40 -7.13 -17.56
N SER A 67 10.37 -6.33 -17.83
CA SER A 67 9.67 -5.55 -16.80
C SER A 67 8.82 -6.44 -15.88
N THR A 68 8.14 -7.45 -16.42
CA THR A 68 7.38 -8.42 -15.61
C THR A 68 8.29 -9.26 -14.70
N LEU A 69 9.43 -9.73 -15.23
CA LEU A 69 10.44 -10.47 -14.44
C LEU A 69 11.11 -9.59 -13.37
N ALA A 70 11.34 -8.32 -13.65
CA ALA A 70 11.88 -7.39 -12.66
C ALA A 70 10.86 -7.06 -11.56
N GLN A 71 9.59 -6.93 -11.91
CA GLN A 71 8.48 -6.78 -10.97
C GLN A 71 8.32 -8.02 -10.08
N GLU A 72 8.36 -9.20 -10.66
CA GLU A 72 8.27 -10.46 -9.93
C GLU A 72 9.41 -10.62 -8.91
N LYS A 73 10.64 -10.30 -9.33
CA LYS A 73 11.82 -10.39 -8.45
C LYS A 73 11.76 -9.40 -7.28
N ASN A 74 11.11 -8.25 -7.46
CA ASN A 74 10.90 -7.28 -6.40
C ASN A 74 9.76 -7.70 -5.43
N ASP A 75 8.71 -8.35 -5.90
CA ASP A 75 7.63 -8.88 -5.06
C ASP A 75 8.09 -10.04 -4.14
N LEU A 76 9.11 -10.81 -4.57
CA LEU A 76 9.68 -11.92 -3.80
C LEU A 76 10.59 -11.49 -2.64
N LEU A 77 10.90 -10.19 -2.51
CA LEU A 77 11.86 -9.70 -1.51
C LEU A 77 11.29 -9.54 -0.10
N GLN A 78 10.02 -9.88 0.14
CA GLN A 78 9.44 -9.94 1.49
C GLN A 78 8.65 -11.22 1.66
N PRO A 79 9.01 -12.08 2.61
CA PRO A 79 8.11 -13.09 3.09
C PRO A 79 6.92 -12.38 3.78
N GLU A 80 5.75 -12.58 3.26
CA GLU A 80 4.53 -12.35 4.02
C GLU A 80 4.45 -13.54 4.98
N VAL A 81 4.57 -13.26 6.27
CA VAL A 81 4.54 -14.30 7.30
C VAL A 81 3.08 -14.54 7.65
N ASP A 82 2.62 -15.78 7.52
CA ASP A 82 1.35 -16.21 8.10
C ASP A 82 1.51 -16.23 9.62
N VAL A 83 0.58 -15.60 10.32
CA VAL A 83 0.61 -15.44 11.77
C VAL A 83 -0.53 -16.23 12.37
N GLU A 84 -0.23 -17.17 13.26
CA GLU A 84 -1.23 -17.69 14.20
C GLU A 84 -1.45 -16.64 15.30
N ILE A 85 -2.70 -16.20 15.48
CA ILE A 85 -3.03 -15.25 16.54
C ILE A 85 -2.91 -15.99 17.87
N GLY A 86 -1.89 -15.63 18.64
CA GLY A 86 -1.65 -16.21 19.94
C GLY A 86 -2.68 -15.79 21.00
N THR A 87 -2.77 -16.56 22.07
CA THR A 87 -3.64 -16.27 23.21
C THR A 87 -3.09 -15.18 24.14
N GLU A 88 -1.92 -14.61 23.83
CA GLU A 88 -1.23 -13.58 24.63
C GLU A 88 -2.04 -12.29 24.81
N PHE A 89 -2.92 -11.97 23.87
CA PHE A 89 -3.76 -10.77 23.93
C PHE A 89 -5.01 -10.91 24.80
N SER A 90 -5.49 -12.12 25.08
CA SER A 90 -6.74 -12.35 25.84
C SER A 90 -6.72 -11.77 27.27
N LYS A 91 -5.53 -11.50 27.81
CA LYS A 91 -5.35 -10.96 29.17
C LYS A 91 -5.37 -9.43 29.24
N ILE A 92 -5.54 -8.72 28.10
CA ILE A 92 -5.57 -7.24 28.08
C ILE A 92 -6.84 -6.72 28.74
N SER A 93 -7.99 -7.18 28.29
CA SER A 93 -9.30 -6.86 28.88
C SER A 93 -10.35 -7.88 28.42
N ASP A 94 -11.49 -7.96 29.13
CA ASP A 94 -12.62 -8.81 28.76
C ASP A 94 -13.18 -8.46 27.37
N LEU A 95 -13.11 -7.19 26.95
CA LEU A 95 -13.53 -6.76 25.62
C LEU A 95 -12.60 -7.31 24.52
N VAL A 96 -11.30 -7.34 24.79
CA VAL A 96 -10.31 -7.93 23.88
C VAL A 96 -10.54 -9.43 23.75
N GLU A 97 -10.71 -10.15 24.87
CA GLU A 97 -11.01 -11.59 24.86
C GLU A 97 -12.26 -11.90 24.04
N HIS A 98 -13.37 -11.21 24.32
CA HIS A 98 -14.63 -11.37 23.57
C HIS A 98 -14.46 -11.10 22.06
N SER A 99 -13.69 -10.07 21.71
CA SER A 99 -13.45 -9.72 20.30
C SER A 99 -12.57 -10.73 19.57
N LEU A 100 -11.59 -11.31 20.26
CA LEU A 100 -10.75 -12.40 19.74
C LEU A 100 -11.59 -13.65 19.49
N ASP A 101 -12.47 -13.99 20.45
CA ASP A 101 -13.37 -15.14 20.31
C ASP A 101 -14.33 -14.97 19.12
N ALA A 102 -14.97 -13.79 18.97
CA ALA A 102 -15.82 -13.50 17.83
C ALA A 102 -15.07 -13.65 16.51
N LYS A 103 -13.87 -13.05 16.40
CA LYS A 103 -13.02 -13.16 15.22
C LYS A 103 -12.65 -14.60 14.90
N ASN A 104 -12.22 -15.38 15.89
CA ASN A 104 -11.83 -16.79 15.73
C ASN A 104 -13.02 -17.67 15.29
N ASN A 105 -14.23 -17.31 15.72
CA ASN A 105 -15.47 -17.96 15.30
C ASN A 105 -15.96 -17.48 13.92
N GLY A 106 -15.30 -16.50 13.30
CA GLY A 106 -15.72 -15.90 12.03
C GLY A 106 -16.94 -14.97 12.15
N GLU A 107 -17.18 -14.41 13.33
CA GLU A 107 -18.33 -13.58 13.67
C GLU A 107 -17.94 -12.10 13.73
N SER A 108 -18.80 -11.22 13.22
CA SER A 108 -18.63 -9.78 13.39
C SER A 108 -18.92 -9.33 14.82
N VAL A 109 -18.10 -8.41 15.34
CA VAL A 109 -18.41 -7.71 16.59
C VAL A 109 -19.53 -6.70 16.32
N VAL A 110 -20.52 -6.63 17.22
CA VAL A 110 -21.67 -5.73 17.10
C VAL A 110 -21.56 -4.61 18.13
N GLY A 111 -21.75 -3.37 17.69
CA GLY A 111 -21.87 -2.17 18.53
C GLY A 111 -23.14 -1.39 18.18
N ASN A 112 -23.57 -0.48 19.06
CA ASN A 112 -24.75 0.34 18.86
C ASN A 112 -24.36 1.79 18.53
N ASP A 113 -23.50 2.40 19.35
CA ASP A 113 -23.21 3.82 19.30
C ASP A 113 -21.85 4.14 18.69
N TRP A 114 -20.84 3.33 18.99
CA TRP A 114 -19.48 3.55 18.50
C TRP A 114 -18.76 2.23 18.22
N MET A 115 -17.72 2.31 17.38
CA MET A 115 -16.88 1.15 17.06
C MET A 115 -15.50 1.60 16.62
N ILE A 116 -14.48 0.83 16.99
CA ILE A 116 -13.10 0.96 16.52
C ILE A 116 -12.56 -0.40 16.07
N VAL A 117 -11.85 -0.40 14.95
CA VAL A 117 -11.14 -1.57 14.42
C VAL A 117 -9.72 -1.14 14.08
N THR A 118 -8.72 -1.78 14.70
CA THR A 118 -7.30 -1.49 14.44
C THR A 118 -6.50 -2.76 14.24
N ALA A 119 -5.23 -2.60 13.85
CA ALA A 119 -4.34 -3.71 13.51
C ALA A 119 -3.78 -4.46 14.73
N ASN A 120 -3.99 -3.97 15.97
CA ASN A 120 -3.45 -4.61 17.17
C ASN A 120 -4.37 -4.45 18.38
N PRO A 121 -4.59 -5.49 19.20
CA PRO A 121 -5.52 -5.48 20.33
C PRO A 121 -5.24 -4.39 21.37
N TYR A 122 -3.99 -4.10 21.70
CA TYR A 122 -3.64 -3.00 22.61
C TYR A 122 -4.16 -1.65 22.10
N ALA A 123 -3.98 -1.38 20.82
CA ALA A 123 -4.41 -0.12 20.22
C ALA A 123 -5.95 -0.02 20.13
N THR A 124 -6.62 -1.15 19.85
CA THR A 124 -8.07 -1.21 19.78
C THR A 124 -8.70 -0.98 21.15
N ASP A 125 -8.19 -1.61 22.20
CA ASP A 125 -8.70 -1.47 23.58
C ASP A 125 -8.54 -0.04 24.09
N ILE A 126 -7.35 0.57 23.85
CA ILE A 126 -7.08 1.96 24.26
C ILE A 126 -7.96 2.94 23.52
N GLY A 127 -8.12 2.77 22.18
CA GLY A 127 -9.04 3.60 21.40
C GLY A 127 -10.51 3.42 21.82
N ALA A 128 -10.93 2.20 22.16
CA ALA A 128 -12.26 1.90 22.68
C ALA A 128 -12.50 2.58 24.04
N ALA A 129 -11.48 2.62 24.91
CA ALA A 129 -11.58 3.35 26.19
C ALA A 129 -11.82 4.86 25.99
N ILE A 130 -11.18 5.47 24.98
CA ILE A 130 -11.43 6.88 24.64
C ILE A 130 -12.87 7.09 24.13
N LEU A 131 -13.37 6.24 23.23
CA LEU A 131 -14.74 6.33 22.71
C LEU A 131 -15.78 6.13 23.81
N ARG A 132 -15.59 5.14 24.67
CA ARG A 132 -16.45 4.86 25.83
C ARG A 132 -16.46 6.02 26.82
N GLY A 133 -15.36 6.76 26.94
CA GLY A 133 -15.24 8.00 27.74
C GLY A 133 -15.88 9.22 27.09
N GLY A 134 -16.51 9.10 25.90
CA GLY A 134 -17.15 10.20 25.19
C GLY A 134 -16.22 11.00 24.27
N GLY A 135 -15.02 10.49 24.00
CA GLY A 135 -14.11 11.04 22.99
C GLY A 135 -14.66 10.85 21.56
N THR A 136 -14.12 11.63 20.63
CA THR A 136 -14.43 11.54 19.20
C THR A 136 -13.61 10.46 18.50
N ALA A 137 -13.94 10.18 17.25
CA ALA A 137 -13.11 9.31 16.40
C ALA A 137 -11.68 9.85 16.21
N ALA A 138 -11.51 11.19 16.23
CA ALA A 138 -10.17 11.81 16.15
C ALA A 138 -9.37 11.58 17.45
N ASP A 139 -9.99 11.70 18.62
CA ASP A 139 -9.34 11.40 19.90
C ASP A 139 -8.89 9.95 19.98
N ALA A 140 -9.79 9.02 19.64
CA ALA A 140 -9.50 7.58 19.64
C ALA A 140 -8.39 7.21 18.64
N MET A 141 -8.36 7.86 17.48
CA MET A 141 -7.31 7.68 16.48
C MET A 141 -5.94 8.10 17.00
N VAL A 142 -5.84 9.28 17.66
CA VAL A 142 -4.56 9.74 18.23
C VAL A 142 -4.03 8.74 19.25
N ALA A 143 -4.87 8.33 20.21
CA ALA A 143 -4.48 7.36 21.24
C ALA A 143 -4.08 6.00 20.64
N ALA A 144 -4.89 5.48 19.70
CA ALA A 144 -4.61 4.21 19.03
C ALA A 144 -3.32 4.27 18.19
N GLN A 145 -3.09 5.35 17.44
CA GLN A 145 -1.88 5.50 16.61
C GLN A 145 -0.61 5.65 17.46
N ALA A 146 -0.69 6.31 18.61
CA ALA A 146 0.41 6.37 19.56
C ALA A 146 0.79 4.97 20.09
N VAL A 147 -0.21 4.11 20.32
CA VAL A 147 0.04 2.71 20.70
C VAL A 147 0.55 1.87 19.54
N LEU A 148 -0.03 1.99 18.35
CA LEU A 148 0.40 1.26 17.15
C LEU A 148 1.88 1.53 16.81
N GLY A 149 2.36 2.76 16.98
CA GLY A 149 3.78 3.09 16.79
C GLY A 149 4.72 2.39 17.79
N LEU A 150 4.20 1.92 18.92
CA LEU A 150 4.93 1.15 19.92
C LEU A 150 4.85 -0.35 19.67
N VAL A 151 3.63 -0.90 19.48
CA VAL A 151 3.39 -2.35 19.46
C VAL A 151 3.46 -2.96 18.04
N GLU A 152 3.28 -2.14 17.00
CA GLU A 152 3.48 -2.49 15.59
C GLU A 152 4.57 -1.62 14.92
N PRO A 153 5.77 -1.49 15.49
CA PRO A 153 6.81 -0.60 15.00
C PRO A 153 7.31 -0.98 13.60
N GLN A 154 7.05 -2.21 13.16
CA GLN A 154 7.34 -2.69 11.80
C GLN A 154 6.40 -2.11 10.75
N SER A 155 5.23 -1.60 11.12
CA SER A 155 4.17 -1.22 10.19
C SER A 155 3.99 0.29 10.04
N SER A 156 3.95 1.02 11.16
CA SER A 156 3.68 2.46 11.21
C SER A 156 4.26 3.10 12.47
N GLY A 157 4.18 4.42 12.60
CA GLY A 157 4.60 5.14 13.81
C GLY A 157 4.88 6.60 13.56
N MET A 158 5.41 7.27 14.60
CA MET A 158 5.67 8.72 14.59
C MET A 158 6.73 9.15 13.56
N GLY A 159 7.61 8.23 13.14
CA GLY A 159 8.60 8.48 12.09
C GLY A 159 8.10 8.28 10.66
N GLY A 160 6.81 8.06 10.46
CA GLY A 160 6.14 7.84 9.18
C GLY A 160 5.11 8.91 8.82
N GLY A 161 4.17 8.51 7.98
CA GLY A 161 3.06 9.37 7.56
C GLY A 161 1.78 8.58 7.29
N GLY A 162 0.77 9.25 6.76
CA GLY A 162 -0.51 8.62 6.51
C GLY A 162 -1.50 9.51 5.76
N PHE A 163 -2.64 8.90 5.43
CA PHE A 163 -3.81 9.57 4.87
C PHE A 163 -5.04 9.29 5.72
N LEU A 164 -5.80 10.33 5.98
CA LEU A 164 -7.01 10.29 6.76
C LEU A 164 -8.20 10.75 5.92
N VAL A 165 -9.32 10.06 6.04
CA VAL A 165 -10.64 10.48 5.54
C VAL A 165 -11.55 10.63 6.75
N TRP A 166 -12.12 11.81 6.90
CA TRP A 166 -13.08 12.17 7.93
C TRP A 166 -14.45 12.42 7.33
N TYR A 167 -15.49 11.89 7.95
CA TYR A 167 -16.87 12.24 7.68
C TYR A 167 -17.45 12.97 8.88
N ASP A 168 -17.92 14.19 8.67
CA ASP A 168 -18.62 14.97 9.67
C ASP A 168 -20.13 14.68 9.63
N SER A 169 -20.66 14.11 10.71
CA SER A 169 -22.06 13.67 10.78
C SER A 169 -23.07 14.82 10.79
N LYS A 170 -22.65 16.03 11.16
CA LYS A 170 -23.54 17.21 11.23
C LYS A 170 -23.70 17.88 9.89
N SER A 171 -22.60 18.03 9.14
CA SER A 171 -22.60 18.66 7.82
C SER A 171 -22.80 17.67 6.68
N GLY A 172 -22.48 16.38 6.89
CA GLY A 172 -22.39 15.36 5.84
C GLY A 172 -21.14 15.51 4.97
N GLU A 173 -20.19 16.34 5.36
CA GLU A 173 -18.99 16.65 4.58
C GLU A 173 -17.90 15.62 4.77
N LEU A 174 -17.20 15.29 3.67
CA LEU A 174 -15.99 14.47 3.67
C LEU A 174 -14.76 15.36 3.51
N ILE A 175 -13.84 15.24 4.46
CA ILE A 175 -12.57 15.98 4.49
C ILE A 175 -11.43 14.97 4.48
N THR A 176 -10.37 15.22 3.71
CA THR A 176 -9.18 14.37 3.73
C THR A 176 -7.94 15.13 4.18
N LEU A 177 -7.10 14.47 4.99
CA LEU A 177 -5.82 15.01 5.43
C LEU A 177 -4.68 14.19 4.85
N ASP A 178 -3.77 14.88 4.17
CA ASP A 178 -2.55 14.34 3.57
C ASP A 178 -1.36 14.63 4.49
N GLY A 179 -1.03 13.65 5.32
CA GLY A 179 0.17 13.61 6.16
C GLY A 179 1.27 12.72 5.56
N ARG A 180 1.33 12.62 4.22
CA ARG A 180 2.37 11.89 3.51
C ARG A 180 3.73 12.55 3.71
N GLU A 181 4.77 11.76 3.76
CA GLU A 181 6.16 12.23 3.85
C GLU A 181 6.55 13.02 2.60
N THR A 182 7.38 14.05 2.78
CA THR A 182 7.95 14.82 1.68
C THR A 182 9.41 14.47 1.47
N ALA A 183 9.86 14.50 0.21
CA ALA A 183 11.29 14.41 -0.10
C ALA A 183 12.03 15.65 0.43
N PRO A 184 13.27 15.51 0.94
CA PRO A 184 14.11 16.65 1.26
C PRO A 184 14.22 17.62 0.08
N LEU A 185 14.27 18.92 0.32
CA LEU A 185 14.35 19.96 -0.72
C LEU A 185 15.57 19.79 -1.65
N LEU A 186 16.66 19.22 -1.12
CA LEU A 186 17.86 18.91 -1.88
C LEU A 186 17.75 17.64 -2.73
N ALA A 187 16.66 16.85 -2.60
CA ALA A 187 16.48 15.64 -3.39
C ALA A 187 16.16 15.98 -4.86
N ASN A 188 16.70 15.17 -5.75
CA ASN A 188 16.49 15.30 -7.18
C ASN A 188 16.21 13.93 -7.81
N ASP A 189 15.93 13.91 -9.09
CA ASP A 189 15.54 12.74 -9.86
C ASP A 189 16.61 11.63 -9.96
N ARG A 190 17.83 11.89 -9.46
CA ARG A 190 18.94 10.93 -9.36
C ARG A 190 19.12 10.30 -7.97
N LEU A 191 18.25 10.61 -6.99
CA LEU A 191 18.38 10.12 -5.62
C LEU A 191 18.59 8.60 -5.53
N PHE A 192 17.91 7.83 -6.38
CA PHE A 192 17.98 6.37 -6.40
C PHE A 192 18.70 5.81 -7.62
N GLN A 193 19.63 6.59 -8.19
CA GLN A 193 20.44 6.19 -9.32
C GLN A 193 21.92 6.16 -8.96
N ASN A 194 22.67 5.28 -9.62
CA ASN A 194 24.11 5.28 -9.58
C ASN A 194 24.69 6.38 -10.51
N TYR A 195 26.02 6.50 -10.56
CA TYR A 195 26.69 7.51 -11.39
C TYR A 195 26.40 7.37 -12.90
N ASN A 196 26.03 6.16 -13.37
CA ASN A 196 25.64 5.91 -14.76
C ASN A 196 24.17 6.26 -15.06
N GLY A 197 23.38 6.70 -14.06
CA GLY A 197 21.95 6.96 -14.20
C GLY A 197 21.05 5.71 -14.11
N GLU A 198 21.62 4.54 -13.75
CA GLU A 198 20.86 3.32 -13.55
C GLU A 198 20.32 3.20 -12.11
N PRO A 199 19.12 2.64 -11.93
CA PRO A 199 18.56 2.39 -10.59
C PRO A 199 19.50 1.58 -9.71
N ILE A 200 19.68 2.00 -8.47
CA ILE A 200 20.37 1.20 -7.44
C ILE A 200 19.47 0.04 -6.99
N LYS A 201 20.06 -0.95 -6.31
CA LYS A 201 19.28 -2.07 -5.77
C LYS A 201 18.34 -1.58 -4.67
N PHE A 202 17.16 -2.18 -4.57
CA PHE A 202 16.12 -1.79 -3.61
C PHE A 202 16.65 -1.70 -2.17
N TRP A 203 17.35 -2.74 -1.68
CA TRP A 203 17.87 -2.75 -0.32
C TRP A 203 19.01 -1.76 -0.07
N ASP A 204 19.75 -1.37 -1.13
CA ASP A 204 20.75 -0.30 -1.05
C ASP A 204 20.07 1.09 -0.98
N ALA A 205 18.84 1.19 -1.46
CA ALA A 205 18.02 2.39 -1.32
C ALA A 205 17.38 2.49 0.07
N VAL A 206 16.74 1.39 0.55
CA VAL A 206 15.92 1.35 1.77
C VAL A 206 16.73 1.58 3.04
N ILE A 207 17.85 0.85 3.21
CA ILE A 207 18.55 0.82 4.50
C ILE A 207 19.43 2.05 4.67
N GLY A 208 19.07 2.91 5.62
CA GLY A 208 19.81 4.14 5.92
C GLY A 208 19.06 5.42 5.65
N GLY A 209 19.75 6.56 5.63
CA GLY A 209 19.14 7.89 5.58
C GLY A 209 18.56 8.29 4.23
N ARG A 210 19.06 7.73 3.11
CA ARG A 210 18.70 8.13 1.75
C ARG A 210 17.19 8.06 1.45
N SER A 211 16.52 7.06 2.02
CA SER A 211 15.11 6.79 1.80
C SER A 211 14.16 7.51 2.74
N VAL A 212 14.70 8.23 3.74
CA VAL A 212 13.88 8.88 4.77
C VAL A 212 13.27 10.17 4.23
N GLY A 213 11.93 10.21 4.19
CA GLY A 213 11.17 11.43 3.99
C GLY A 213 10.85 12.14 5.31
N VAL A 214 10.46 13.41 5.22
CA VAL A 214 10.03 14.18 6.39
C VAL A 214 8.81 13.50 7.02
N PRO A 215 8.84 13.10 8.30
CA PRO A 215 7.71 12.46 8.96
C PRO A 215 6.48 13.37 9.01
N GLY A 216 5.32 12.83 8.64
CA GLY A 216 4.07 13.59 8.63
C GLY A 216 3.05 13.18 9.69
N MET A 217 3.26 12.02 10.33
CA MET A 217 2.29 11.47 11.27
C MET A 217 2.04 12.38 12.47
N PRO A 218 3.04 12.95 13.17
CA PRO A 218 2.78 13.81 14.33
C PRO A 218 1.91 15.01 13.99
N ALA A 219 2.21 15.73 12.92
CA ALA A 219 1.42 16.88 12.47
C ALA A 219 0.00 16.49 12.02
N LEU A 220 -0.17 15.32 11.39
CA LEU A 220 -1.49 14.82 11.00
C LEU A 220 -2.37 14.53 12.21
N LEU A 221 -1.82 13.91 13.26
CA LEU A 221 -2.54 13.61 14.48
C LEU A 221 -2.99 14.90 15.18
N GLU A 222 -2.09 15.87 15.31
CA GLU A 222 -2.42 17.15 15.96
C GLU A 222 -3.42 17.98 15.16
N LEU A 223 -3.28 18.06 13.83
CA LEU A 223 -4.24 18.75 12.99
C LEU A 223 -5.64 18.12 13.08
N ALA A 224 -5.72 16.78 13.02
CA ALA A 224 -6.99 16.08 13.15
C ALA A 224 -7.62 16.31 14.53
N HIS A 225 -6.83 16.25 15.59
CA HIS A 225 -7.29 16.53 16.94
C HIS A 225 -7.75 17.99 17.11
N SER A 226 -7.00 18.95 16.61
CA SER A 226 -7.36 20.39 16.69
C SER A 226 -8.68 20.70 15.97
N LYS A 227 -9.01 19.96 14.90
CA LYS A 227 -10.26 20.13 14.14
C LYS A 227 -11.45 19.42 14.80
N TRP A 228 -11.24 18.23 15.36
CA TRP A 228 -12.34 17.31 15.69
C TRP A 228 -12.23 16.65 17.08
N GLY A 229 -11.14 16.88 17.80
CA GLY A 229 -10.93 16.34 19.15
C GLY A 229 -11.76 17.05 20.21
N LYS A 230 -12.04 16.33 21.30
CA LYS A 230 -12.74 16.82 22.51
C LYS A 230 -11.97 16.52 23.79
N VAL A 231 -11.22 15.42 23.81
CA VAL A 231 -10.39 15.04 24.95
C VAL A 231 -9.15 15.93 24.97
N GLN A 232 -8.63 16.26 26.17
CA GLN A 232 -7.39 17.03 26.27
C GLN A 232 -6.25 16.28 25.58
N TRP A 233 -5.50 16.97 24.71
CA TRP A 233 -4.40 16.38 23.92
C TRP A 233 -3.45 15.53 24.75
N ALA A 234 -3.00 16.06 25.89
CA ALA A 234 -2.06 15.35 26.78
C ALA A 234 -2.60 14.03 27.33
N ASP A 235 -3.92 13.92 27.51
CA ASP A 235 -4.54 12.72 28.07
C ASP A 235 -4.51 11.55 27.09
N LEU A 236 -4.46 11.82 25.78
CA LEU A 236 -4.45 10.82 24.72
C LEU A 236 -3.15 9.98 24.69
N PHE A 237 -2.06 10.49 25.28
CA PHE A 237 -0.76 9.80 25.30
C PHE A 237 -0.49 9.01 26.58
N LYS A 238 -1.34 9.15 27.63
CA LYS A 238 -1.10 8.52 28.94
C LYS A 238 -0.96 7.00 28.85
N GLN A 239 -1.84 6.34 28.10
CA GLN A 239 -1.84 4.89 28.00
C GLN A 239 -0.65 4.36 27.17
N ALA A 240 -0.31 5.03 26.06
CA ALA A 240 0.87 4.69 25.28
C ALA A 240 2.15 4.89 26.09
N THR A 241 2.23 5.94 26.90
CA THR A 241 3.33 6.20 27.82
C THR A 241 3.47 5.07 28.84
N ALA A 242 2.38 4.73 29.54
CA ALA A 242 2.38 3.65 30.54
C ALA A 242 2.76 2.30 29.92
N LEU A 243 2.21 1.97 28.74
CA LEU A 243 2.54 0.73 28.03
C LEU A 243 4.02 0.68 27.63
N ALA A 244 4.60 1.80 27.19
CA ALA A 244 6.01 1.89 26.84
C ALA A 244 6.94 1.76 28.06
N GLU A 245 6.51 2.21 29.25
CA GLU A 245 7.26 2.12 30.52
C GLU A 245 7.21 0.75 31.17
N HIS A 246 6.02 0.15 31.20
CA HIS A 246 5.81 -1.14 31.86
C HIS A 246 6.07 -2.32 30.91
N GLY A 247 6.03 -2.07 29.60
CA GLY A 247 6.24 -3.06 28.55
C GLY A 247 4.95 -3.66 28.02
N PHE A 248 5.07 -4.23 26.83
CA PHE A 248 4.03 -4.99 26.12
C PHE A 248 4.59 -6.35 25.71
N ILE A 249 3.73 -7.30 25.46
CA ILE A 249 4.14 -8.64 25.02
C ILE A 249 4.43 -8.62 23.52
N VAL A 250 5.62 -9.12 23.15
CA VAL A 250 6.01 -9.31 21.74
C VAL A 250 5.06 -10.32 21.09
N SER A 251 4.42 -9.90 20.04
CA SER A 251 3.49 -10.72 19.29
C SER A 251 4.20 -11.70 18.35
N ASP A 252 3.49 -12.74 17.90
CA ASP A 252 3.97 -13.69 16.90
C ASP A 252 4.41 -12.98 15.60
N ARG A 253 3.61 -12.05 15.13
CA ARG A 253 3.91 -11.25 13.93
C ARG A 253 5.20 -10.42 14.09
N LEU A 254 5.37 -9.73 15.21
CA LEU A 254 6.59 -8.94 15.45
C LEU A 254 7.82 -9.85 15.52
N SER A 255 7.74 -10.95 16.26
CA SER A 255 8.79 -11.94 16.38
C SER A 255 9.18 -12.53 15.03
N GLY A 256 8.24 -13.05 14.26
CA GLY A 256 8.49 -13.66 12.95
C GLY A 256 9.13 -12.69 11.95
N LEU A 257 8.70 -11.41 11.93
CA LEU A 257 9.33 -10.40 11.08
C LEU A 257 10.76 -10.05 11.53
N LEU A 258 11.05 -10.06 12.83
CA LEU A 258 12.41 -9.82 13.36
C LEU A 258 13.38 -10.92 12.95
N GLU A 259 12.96 -12.18 12.89
CA GLU A 259 13.80 -13.28 12.42
C GLU A 259 14.37 -13.03 11.02
N HIS A 260 13.55 -12.48 10.12
CA HIS A 260 13.96 -12.17 8.75
C HIS A 260 14.79 -10.88 8.63
N GLU A 261 14.79 -10.01 9.64
CA GLU A 261 15.44 -8.69 9.61
C GLU A 261 16.79 -8.62 10.33
N HIS A 262 17.25 -9.70 10.95
CA HIS A 262 18.48 -9.72 11.76
C HIS A 262 19.70 -9.10 11.05
N THR A 263 19.94 -9.49 9.80
CA THR A 263 21.08 -8.97 9.02
C THR A 263 20.90 -7.48 8.67
N ARG A 264 19.68 -7.06 8.35
CA ARG A 264 19.38 -5.67 7.90
C ARG A 264 19.35 -4.70 9.07
N MET A 265 18.90 -5.13 10.25
CA MET A 265 18.92 -4.32 11.49
C MET A 265 20.33 -4.02 12.00
N SER A 266 21.34 -4.79 11.59
CA SER A 266 22.74 -4.57 11.98
C SER A 266 23.29 -3.19 11.57
N SER A 267 22.62 -2.49 10.66
CA SER A 267 22.97 -1.14 10.21
C SER A 267 22.70 -0.03 11.23
N SER A 268 21.87 -0.29 12.25
CA SER A 268 21.51 0.66 13.31
C SER A 268 21.77 0.06 14.69
N THR A 269 22.74 0.61 15.42
CA THR A 269 23.08 0.13 16.77
C THR A 269 21.88 0.20 17.73
N LYS A 270 21.08 1.30 17.69
CA LYS A 270 19.90 1.44 18.55
C LYS A 270 18.80 0.43 18.21
N ALA A 271 18.44 0.27 16.95
CA ALA A 271 17.44 -0.70 16.52
C ALA A 271 17.91 -2.14 16.85
N LYS A 272 19.19 -2.44 16.58
CA LYS A 272 19.77 -3.74 16.92
C LYS A 272 19.71 -4.02 18.42
N SER A 273 20.14 -3.10 19.28
CA SER A 273 20.11 -3.31 20.74
C SER A 273 18.71 -3.44 21.30
N TYR A 274 17.71 -2.82 20.67
CA TYR A 274 16.31 -2.86 21.08
C TYR A 274 15.61 -4.16 20.67
N PHE A 275 15.73 -4.56 19.41
CA PHE A 275 15.04 -5.72 18.87
C PHE A 275 15.83 -7.04 18.99
N PHE A 276 17.15 -6.95 19.25
CA PHE A 276 18.06 -8.10 19.38
C PHE A 276 18.95 -7.96 20.62
N PRO A 277 18.36 -7.83 21.84
CA PRO A 277 19.10 -7.44 23.04
C PRO A 277 20.23 -8.42 23.44
N LYS A 278 20.13 -9.69 23.07
CA LYS A 278 21.12 -10.74 23.30
C LYS A 278 21.77 -11.22 22.00
N GLY A 279 21.69 -10.44 20.92
CA GLY A 279 22.16 -10.84 19.59
C GLY A 279 21.19 -11.80 18.86
N GLN A 280 20.05 -12.12 19.47
CA GLN A 280 18.96 -12.92 18.90
C GLN A 280 17.70 -12.06 18.78
N PRO A 281 16.81 -12.32 17.80
CA PRO A 281 15.53 -11.62 17.70
C PRO A 281 14.70 -11.87 18.97
N LEU A 282 13.90 -10.87 19.35
CA LEU A 282 12.91 -11.03 20.41
C LEU A 282 11.92 -12.12 20.03
N ALA A 283 11.68 -13.05 20.96
CA ALA A 283 10.72 -14.12 20.77
C ALA A 283 9.31 -13.70 21.16
N GLN A 284 8.29 -14.36 20.57
CA GLN A 284 6.90 -14.24 20.99
C GLN A 284 6.77 -14.47 22.49
N GLY A 285 5.96 -13.65 23.16
CA GLY A 285 5.71 -13.74 24.60
C GLY A 285 6.75 -13.03 25.47
N GLU A 286 7.86 -12.53 24.91
CA GLU A 286 8.81 -11.71 25.69
C GLU A 286 8.23 -10.32 25.99
N LEU A 287 8.58 -9.78 27.16
CA LEU A 287 8.19 -8.42 27.54
C LEU A 287 9.16 -7.40 26.92
N LEU A 288 8.63 -6.46 26.14
CA LEU A 288 9.42 -5.41 25.51
C LEU A 288 9.09 -4.03 26.10
N ILE A 289 10.11 -3.36 26.65
CA ILE A 289 10.02 -2.03 27.27
C ILE A 289 10.71 -1.01 26.36
N ASN A 290 10.07 0.18 26.17
CA ASN A 290 10.62 1.27 25.38
C ASN A 290 10.58 2.61 26.12
N ARG A 291 11.52 2.84 27.02
CA ARG A 291 11.58 4.07 27.82
C ARG A 291 11.83 5.33 26.99
N ASP A 292 12.58 5.21 25.88
CA ASP A 292 12.81 6.33 24.96
C ASP A 292 11.48 6.76 24.31
N TYR A 293 10.61 5.79 23.94
CA TYR A 293 9.29 6.06 23.40
C TYR A 293 8.36 6.67 24.46
N ALA A 294 8.40 6.21 25.70
CA ALA A 294 7.64 6.82 26.79
C ALA A 294 8.03 8.29 27.02
N ALA A 295 9.33 8.59 26.97
CA ALA A 295 9.81 9.96 27.07
C ALA A 295 9.32 10.83 25.89
N LEU A 296 9.31 10.28 24.69
CA LEU A 296 8.76 10.94 23.49
C LEU A 296 7.26 11.22 23.66
N MET A 297 6.47 10.24 24.13
CA MET A 297 5.02 10.43 24.33
C MET A 297 4.71 11.56 25.32
N ARG A 298 5.50 11.68 26.41
CA ARG A 298 5.37 12.82 27.35
C ARG A 298 5.68 14.15 26.67
N GLN A 299 6.75 14.22 25.89
CA GLN A 299 7.11 15.45 25.19
C GLN A 299 6.01 15.86 24.17
N LEU A 300 5.42 14.90 23.45
CA LEU A 300 4.27 15.14 22.56
C LEU A 300 3.04 15.63 23.34
N ALA A 301 2.76 15.02 24.49
CA ALA A 301 1.67 15.42 25.37
C ALA A 301 1.81 16.88 25.84
N ASP A 302 3.02 17.28 26.21
CA ASP A 302 3.31 18.58 26.80
C ASP A 302 3.46 19.70 25.77
N ASN A 303 3.98 19.39 24.56
CA ASN A 303 4.44 20.41 23.60
C ASN A 303 3.79 20.29 22.20
N GLY A 304 2.91 19.33 21.96
CA GLY A 304 2.35 19.09 20.63
C GLY A 304 3.36 18.50 19.64
N SER A 305 3.01 18.54 18.36
CA SER A 305 3.83 17.94 17.29
C SER A 305 5.05 18.78 16.90
N ASP A 306 5.12 20.03 17.29
CA ASP A 306 6.21 20.96 16.94
C ASP A 306 7.60 20.41 17.30
N ILE A 307 7.69 19.58 18.36
CA ILE A 307 8.94 18.93 18.77
C ILE A 307 9.57 18.04 17.69
N PHE A 308 8.78 17.55 16.74
CA PHE A 308 9.29 16.76 15.61
C PHE A 308 9.91 17.62 14.52
N TYR A 309 9.53 18.88 14.46
CA TYR A 309 9.92 19.81 13.40
C TYR A 309 10.94 20.83 13.87
N PHE A 310 11.01 21.05 15.18
CA PHE A 310 11.92 21.98 15.83
C PHE A 310 12.55 21.38 17.10
N GLY A 311 13.77 21.79 17.41
CA GLY A 311 14.46 21.44 18.64
C GLY A 311 15.04 20.01 18.69
N PRO A 312 15.23 19.42 19.88
CA PRO A 312 16.09 18.24 20.07
C PRO A 312 15.63 16.96 19.32
N ILE A 313 14.32 16.77 19.09
CA ILE A 313 13.83 15.62 18.32
C ILE A 313 14.16 15.83 16.84
N ALA A 314 13.95 17.01 16.31
CA ALA A 314 14.34 17.39 14.95
C ALA A 314 15.85 17.19 14.74
N ASP A 315 16.69 17.67 15.70
CA ASP A 315 18.14 17.50 15.68
C ASP A 315 18.52 16.02 15.61
N ALA A 316 17.87 15.19 16.44
CA ALA A 316 18.12 13.75 16.49
C ALA A 316 17.70 13.03 15.19
N ILE A 317 16.61 13.44 14.55
CA ILE A 317 16.17 12.91 13.25
C ILE A 317 17.20 13.27 12.18
N VAL A 318 17.54 14.55 12.03
CA VAL A 318 18.52 15.04 11.04
C VAL A 318 19.88 14.36 11.23
N TYR A 319 20.38 14.33 12.46
CA TYR A 319 21.62 13.63 12.79
C TYR A 319 21.59 12.16 12.36
N LYS A 320 20.53 11.43 12.73
CA LYS A 320 20.40 10.01 12.41
C LYS A 320 20.37 9.74 10.91
N VAL A 321 19.73 10.60 10.12
CA VAL A 321 19.62 10.49 8.68
C VAL A 321 20.93 10.83 7.96
N ARG A 322 21.59 11.90 8.37
CA ARG A 322 22.79 12.43 7.69
C ARG A 322 24.09 11.71 8.08
N GLU A 323 24.23 11.36 9.35
CA GLU A 323 25.45 10.71 9.87
C GLU A 323 25.47 9.18 9.65
N ASN A 324 24.54 8.65 8.84
CA ASN A 324 24.60 7.26 8.44
C ASN A 324 25.73 7.04 7.43
N THR A 325 26.87 6.51 7.89
CA THR A 325 28.09 6.36 7.08
C THR A 325 27.94 5.43 5.87
N ARG A 326 26.97 4.51 5.90
CA ARG A 326 26.73 3.55 4.82
C ARG A 326 25.84 4.12 3.70
N ASN A 327 24.79 4.86 4.07
CA ASN A 327 23.81 5.39 3.13
C ASN A 327 23.20 6.69 3.68
N PRO A 328 23.94 7.80 3.67
CA PRO A 328 23.47 9.06 4.22
C PRO A 328 22.30 9.61 3.42
N GLY A 329 21.38 10.29 4.12
CA GLY A 329 20.25 10.99 3.53
C GLY A 329 20.50 12.49 3.38
N LEU A 330 19.52 13.17 2.77
CA LEU A 330 19.59 14.61 2.48
C LEU A 330 18.78 15.47 3.46
N LEU A 331 17.91 14.85 4.28
CA LEU A 331 17.00 15.53 5.19
C LEU A 331 17.75 16.49 6.13
N ASN A 332 17.24 17.70 6.26
CA ASN A 332 17.80 18.76 7.09
C ASN A 332 16.71 19.49 7.88
N HIS A 333 17.07 20.47 8.72
CA HIS A 333 16.15 21.23 9.57
C HIS A 333 15.15 22.08 8.77
N GLU A 334 15.56 22.60 7.61
CA GLU A 334 14.68 23.37 6.73
C GLU A 334 13.56 22.49 6.17
N ASP A 335 13.86 21.24 5.83
CA ASP A 335 12.87 20.26 5.35
C ASP A 335 11.81 19.98 6.44
N LEU A 336 12.24 19.82 7.70
CA LEU A 336 11.35 19.62 8.84
C LEU A 336 10.52 20.87 9.10
N ALA A 337 11.13 22.05 9.19
CA ALA A 337 10.46 23.32 9.51
C ALA A 337 9.41 23.73 8.46
N ASN A 338 9.59 23.32 7.20
CA ASN A 338 8.65 23.61 6.11
C ASN A 338 7.55 22.55 5.94
N TYR A 339 7.55 21.47 6.73
CA TYR A 339 6.55 20.43 6.60
C TYR A 339 5.17 20.93 7.04
N ALA A 340 4.15 20.61 6.23
CA ALA A 340 2.77 20.87 6.58
C ALA A 340 1.86 19.76 6.04
N VAL A 341 0.91 19.33 6.86
CA VAL A 341 -0.22 18.50 6.42
C VAL A 341 -1.08 19.29 5.45
N LYS A 342 -1.57 18.63 4.40
CA LYS A 342 -2.46 19.27 3.42
C LYS A 342 -3.88 18.74 3.55
N GLU A 343 -4.83 19.64 3.61
CA GLU A 343 -6.23 19.30 3.43
C GLU A 343 -6.52 19.20 1.94
N ARG A 344 -7.14 18.10 1.52
CA ARG A 344 -7.48 17.84 0.11
C ARG A 344 -8.95 17.46 -0.01
N PRO A 345 -9.60 17.73 -1.15
CA PRO A 345 -10.97 17.27 -1.39
C PRO A 345 -10.98 15.72 -1.49
N ALA A 346 -11.99 15.10 -0.89
CA ALA A 346 -12.24 13.69 -1.10
C ALA A 346 -12.59 13.41 -2.56
N LEU A 347 -12.14 12.27 -3.08
CA LEU A 347 -12.50 11.81 -4.42
C LEU A 347 -13.51 10.67 -4.30
N CYS A 348 -14.69 10.85 -4.89
CA CYS A 348 -15.79 9.90 -4.85
C CYS A 348 -16.09 9.32 -6.22
N THR A 349 -16.46 8.04 -6.26
CA THR A 349 -16.90 7.32 -7.46
C THR A 349 -18.17 6.53 -7.14
N LYS A 350 -19.11 6.49 -8.09
CA LYS A 350 -20.35 5.71 -7.94
C LYS A 350 -20.11 4.22 -8.13
N PHE A 351 -20.64 3.42 -7.21
CA PHE A 351 -20.72 1.98 -7.30
C PHE A 351 -22.09 1.51 -6.83
N ARG A 352 -22.91 0.98 -7.73
CA ARG A 352 -24.34 0.68 -7.49
C ARG A 352 -25.07 1.96 -7.02
N ASN A 353 -25.71 1.90 -5.86
CA ASN A 353 -26.39 3.03 -5.22
C ASN A 353 -25.47 3.81 -4.27
N TYR A 354 -24.19 3.42 -4.18
CA TYR A 354 -23.26 3.95 -3.21
C TYR A 354 -22.28 4.95 -3.83
N GLU A 355 -21.76 5.84 -2.98
CA GLU A 355 -20.61 6.69 -3.26
C GLU A 355 -19.41 6.16 -2.49
N VAL A 356 -18.37 5.74 -3.20
CA VAL A 356 -17.11 5.25 -2.63
C VAL A 356 -16.11 6.38 -2.65
N CYS A 357 -15.75 6.89 -1.49
CA CYS A 357 -14.96 8.10 -1.32
C CYS A 357 -13.65 7.82 -0.59
N GLY A 358 -12.59 8.47 -0.99
CA GLY A 358 -11.27 8.30 -0.36
C GLY A 358 -10.28 9.40 -0.72
N MET A 359 -9.01 9.16 -0.40
CA MET A 359 -7.91 10.10 -0.63
C MET A 359 -7.49 10.11 -2.09
N GLY A 360 -7.47 11.31 -2.69
CA GLY A 360 -6.91 11.56 -4.01
C GLY A 360 -5.37 11.65 -4.03
N PRO A 361 -4.75 12.08 -5.15
CA PRO A 361 -3.30 12.25 -5.25
C PRO A 361 -2.69 13.11 -4.11
N PRO A 362 -1.52 12.71 -3.56
CA PRO A 362 -0.57 11.72 -4.04
C PRO A 362 -0.96 10.26 -3.80
N SER A 363 -2.07 9.97 -3.09
CA SER A 363 -2.60 8.62 -3.04
C SER A 363 -3.23 8.24 -4.39
N SER A 364 -2.99 7.02 -4.83
CA SER A 364 -3.70 6.39 -5.94
C SER A 364 -4.92 5.56 -5.46
N GLY A 365 -5.18 5.57 -4.13
CA GLY A 365 -6.20 4.73 -3.51
C GLY A 365 -7.59 4.97 -4.06
N ALA A 366 -8.12 6.19 -3.92
CA ALA A 366 -9.46 6.51 -4.39
C ALA A 366 -9.61 6.38 -5.92
N ILE A 367 -8.58 6.75 -6.70
CA ILE A 367 -8.58 6.56 -8.15
C ILE A 367 -8.65 5.07 -8.48
N GLY A 368 -7.76 4.25 -7.90
CA GLY A 368 -7.69 2.83 -8.21
C GLY A 368 -8.93 2.05 -7.80
N VAL A 369 -9.41 2.25 -6.56
CA VAL A 369 -10.66 1.66 -6.06
C VAL A 369 -11.84 2.15 -6.91
N GLY A 370 -11.94 3.45 -7.17
CA GLY A 370 -13.00 4.04 -7.98
C GLY A 370 -13.01 3.52 -9.42
N GLN A 371 -11.85 3.36 -10.06
CA GLN A 371 -11.76 2.78 -11.40
C GLN A 371 -12.18 1.31 -11.43
N ILE A 372 -11.70 0.49 -10.49
CA ILE A 372 -12.09 -0.93 -10.42
C ILE A 372 -13.61 -1.04 -10.25
N LEU A 373 -14.15 -0.40 -9.21
CA LEU A 373 -15.58 -0.46 -8.91
C LEU A 373 -16.43 0.18 -9.99
N GLY A 374 -16.03 1.33 -10.53
CA GLY A 374 -16.75 2.03 -11.58
C GLY A 374 -16.79 1.26 -12.91
N MET A 375 -15.72 0.52 -13.26
CA MET A 375 -15.73 -0.36 -14.44
C MET A 375 -16.62 -1.58 -14.23
N ILE A 376 -16.51 -2.28 -13.09
CA ILE A 376 -17.35 -3.45 -12.83
C ILE A 376 -18.82 -3.08 -12.59
N ASN A 377 -19.11 -1.83 -12.22
CA ASN A 377 -20.47 -1.30 -12.10
C ASN A 377 -21.28 -1.39 -13.40
N LYS A 378 -20.61 -1.49 -14.56
CA LYS A 378 -21.25 -1.66 -15.88
C LYS A 378 -21.68 -3.10 -16.17
N PHE A 379 -21.41 -4.02 -15.27
CA PHE A 379 -21.73 -5.45 -15.40
C PHE A 379 -22.71 -5.89 -14.30
N PRO A 380 -23.47 -6.97 -14.54
CA PRO A 380 -24.27 -7.60 -13.49
C PRO A 380 -23.41 -8.00 -12.31
N LYS A 381 -24.03 -8.13 -11.14
CA LYS A 381 -23.38 -8.68 -9.95
C LYS A 381 -22.83 -10.07 -10.26
N GLY A 382 -21.54 -10.24 -10.06
CA GLY A 382 -20.87 -11.52 -10.24
C GLY A 382 -21.20 -12.48 -9.07
N LYS A 383 -20.73 -13.71 -9.20
CA LYS A 383 -20.82 -14.72 -8.12
C LYS A 383 -19.48 -14.83 -7.42
N ILE A 384 -19.54 -15.07 -6.11
CA ILE A 384 -18.35 -15.32 -5.30
C ILE A 384 -17.60 -16.56 -5.85
N ARG A 385 -16.28 -16.46 -5.95
CA ARG A 385 -15.38 -17.53 -6.45
C ARG A 385 -15.72 -18.07 -7.86
N ASP A 386 -16.45 -17.30 -8.65
CA ASP A 386 -16.69 -17.64 -10.06
C ASP A 386 -15.51 -17.15 -10.91
N PRO A 387 -14.91 -18.00 -11.79
CA PRO A 387 -13.76 -17.62 -12.61
C PRO A 387 -14.00 -16.40 -13.51
N GLN A 388 -15.22 -16.21 -14.04
CA GLN A 388 -15.54 -15.05 -14.87
C GLN A 388 -15.64 -13.77 -14.03
N THR A 389 -16.14 -13.87 -12.80
CA THR A 389 -16.16 -12.75 -11.84
C THR A 389 -14.73 -12.36 -11.45
N LEU A 390 -13.88 -13.34 -11.14
CA LEU A 390 -12.46 -13.09 -10.86
C LEU A 390 -11.74 -12.49 -12.06
N ARG A 391 -12.01 -12.98 -13.29
CA ARG A 391 -11.50 -12.39 -14.53
C ARG A 391 -11.91 -10.91 -14.66
N LEU A 392 -13.19 -10.62 -14.46
CA LEU A 392 -13.73 -9.27 -14.58
C LEU A 392 -13.05 -8.29 -13.63
N ILE A 393 -12.96 -8.66 -12.35
CA ILE A 393 -12.31 -7.83 -11.31
C ILE A 393 -10.81 -7.74 -11.56
N GLY A 394 -10.15 -8.86 -11.90
CA GLY A 394 -8.72 -8.92 -12.16
C GLY A 394 -8.30 -8.05 -13.36
N ASP A 395 -9.03 -8.10 -14.47
CA ASP A 395 -8.74 -7.25 -15.63
C ASP A 395 -9.11 -5.77 -15.37
N ALA A 396 -10.16 -5.47 -14.61
CA ALA A 396 -10.45 -4.11 -14.17
C ALA A 396 -9.31 -3.55 -13.31
N THR A 397 -8.76 -4.38 -12.41
CA THR A 397 -7.59 -4.02 -11.61
C THR A 397 -6.38 -3.71 -12.48
N ARG A 398 -6.07 -4.55 -13.48
CA ARG A 398 -4.96 -4.30 -14.42
C ARG A 398 -5.12 -3.01 -15.19
N LEU A 399 -6.34 -2.70 -15.65
CA LEU A 399 -6.64 -1.44 -16.35
C LEU A 399 -6.42 -0.24 -15.43
N ALA A 400 -6.86 -0.30 -14.18
CA ALA A 400 -6.65 0.75 -13.18
C ALA A 400 -5.16 0.93 -12.85
N PHE A 401 -4.39 -0.16 -12.73
CA PHE A 401 -2.95 -0.09 -12.46
C PHE A 401 -2.14 0.45 -13.64
N ALA A 402 -2.58 0.22 -14.87
CA ALA A 402 -1.95 0.83 -16.05
C ALA A 402 -2.14 2.37 -16.06
N ASP A 403 -3.35 2.84 -15.73
CA ASP A 403 -3.63 4.28 -15.61
C ASP A 403 -2.86 4.89 -14.43
N ARG A 404 -2.88 4.22 -13.28
CA ARG A 404 -2.12 4.61 -12.09
C ARG A 404 -0.64 4.80 -12.38
N GLY A 405 -0.01 3.83 -13.04
CA GLY A 405 1.41 3.88 -13.37
C GLY A 405 1.78 5.04 -14.28
N ARG A 406 0.88 5.49 -15.12
CA ARG A 406 1.14 6.60 -16.05
C ARG A 406 0.85 7.97 -15.47
N TYR A 407 -0.26 8.10 -14.73
CA TYR A 407 -0.83 9.42 -14.42
C TYR A 407 -0.69 9.84 -12.97
N VAL A 408 -0.67 8.88 -12.01
CA VAL A 408 -0.79 9.25 -10.60
C VAL A 408 0.55 9.55 -9.96
N ALA A 409 0.67 10.74 -9.40
CA ALA A 409 1.78 11.25 -8.61
C ALA A 409 1.29 12.41 -7.73
N ASP A 410 2.19 13.15 -7.10
CA ASP A 410 1.84 14.35 -6.32
C ASP A 410 1.26 15.45 -7.24
N GLY A 411 -0.01 15.77 -7.03
CA GLY A 411 -0.74 16.77 -7.81
C GLY A 411 -0.25 18.21 -7.65
N ASP A 412 0.57 18.48 -6.64
CA ASP A 412 1.17 19.80 -6.44
C ASP A 412 2.40 20.01 -7.33
N PHE A 413 2.98 18.94 -7.87
CA PHE A 413 4.18 18.95 -8.72
C PHE A 413 3.90 18.59 -10.18
N VAL A 414 2.90 17.74 -10.40
CA VAL A 414 2.53 17.31 -11.75
C VAL A 414 1.01 17.37 -11.92
N SER A 415 0.57 17.74 -13.10
CA SER A 415 -0.86 17.70 -13.41
C SER A 415 -1.34 16.26 -13.50
N VAL A 416 -2.26 15.88 -12.62
CA VAL A 416 -2.91 14.57 -12.57
C VAL A 416 -4.38 14.73 -13.01
N PRO A 417 -4.86 14.02 -14.03
CA PRO A 417 -6.26 14.10 -14.48
C PRO A 417 -7.18 13.34 -13.49
N THR A 418 -7.25 13.83 -12.24
CA THR A 418 -7.85 13.13 -11.10
C THR A 418 -9.33 12.86 -11.29
N LYS A 419 -10.10 13.86 -11.72
CA LYS A 419 -11.55 13.75 -11.95
C LYS A 419 -11.85 12.93 -13.21
N GLU A 420 -11.08 13.17 -14.25
CA GLU A 420 -11.25 12.55 -15.57
C GLU A 420 -10.96 11.04 -15.51
N LEU A 421 -10.05 10.59 -14.63
CA LEU A 421 -9.75 9.17 -14.43
C LEU A 421 -10.90 8.38 -13.79
N VAL A 422 -11.81 9.04 -13.09
CA VAL A 422 -12.98 8.41 -12.45
C VAL A 422 -14.31 8.88 -13.05
N GLU A 423 -14.26 9.65 -14.15
CA GLU A 423 -15.44 10.12 -14.84
C GLU A 423 -16.20 8.98 -15.50
N GLU A 424 -17.53 9.02 -15.44
CA GLU A 424 -18.47 8.00 -15.94
C GLU A 424 -18.19 7.60 -17.40
N GLN A 425 -17.95 8.59 -18.28
CA GLN A 425 -17.67 8.36 -19.69
C GLN A 425 -16.34 7.60 -19.88
N TYR A 426 -15.30 8.02 -19.16
CA TYR A 426 -14.00 7.35 -19.20
C TYR A 426 -14.09 5.92 -18.68
N LEU A 427 -14.72 5.71 -17.52
CA LEU A 427 -14.94 4.38 -16.94
C LEU A 427 -15.72 3.46 -17.86
N SER A 428 -16.75 3.98 -18.55
CA SER A 428 -17.52 3.22 -19.54
C SER A 428 -16.66 2.79 -20.74
N LYS A 429 -15.78 3.68 -21.24
CA LYS A 429 -14.81 3.36 -22.30
C LYS A 429 -13.83 2.28 -21.85
N ARG A 430 -13.30 2.38 -20.62
CA ARG A 430 -12.40 1.35 -20.08
C ARG A 430 -13.13 0.03 -19.85
N ALA A 431 -14.34 0.05 -19.33
CA ALA A 431 -15.19 -1.11 -19.10
C ALA A 431 -15.50 -1.88 -20.39
N SER A 432 -15.61 -1.21 -21.54
CA SER A 432 -15.86 -1.89 -22.83
C SER A 432 -14.75 -2.90 -23.18
N LEU A 433 -13.53 -2.71 -22.69
CA LEU A 433 -12.43 -3.64 -22.87
C LEU A 433 -12.63 -4.96 -22.09
N LEU A 434 -13.50 -4.95 -21.09
CA LEU A 434 -13.84 -6.11 -20.25
C LEU A 434 -14.92 -7.01 -20.89
N ASN A 435 -15.58 -6.58 -21.99
CA ASN A 435 -16.57 -7.33 -22.75
C ASN A 435 -15.93 -8.47 -23.55
N ARG A 436 -15.39 -9.45 -22.83
CA ARG A 436 -14.70 -10.60 -23.42
C ARG A 436 -14.73 -11.79 -22.47
N ARG A 437 -14.57 -12.98 -23.03
CA ARG A 437 -14.56 -14.21 -22.25
C ARG A 437 -13.21 -14.48 -21.57
N ASN A 438 -12.12 -14.18 -22.26
CA ASN A 438 -10.74 -14.47 -21.81
C ASN A 438 -10.07 -13.20 -21.28
N ALA A 439 -8.95 -13.36 -20.58
CA ALA A 439 -8.08 -12.29 -20.11
C ALA A 439 -7.72 -11.31 -21.23
N ILE A 440 -7.55 -10.02 -20.88
CA ILE A 440 -7.03 -9.03 -21.81
C ILE A 440 -5.55 -9.37 -22.06
N PRO A 441 -5.11 -9.61 -23.31
CA PRO A 441 -3.73 -10.04 -23.57
C PRO A 441 -2.69 -8.98 -23.17
N VAL A 442 -2.93 -7.72 -23.53
CA VAL A 442 -2.06 -6.58 -23.25
C VAL A 442 -2.90 -5.44 -22.70
N VAL A 443 -2.49 -4.93 -21.55
CA VAL A 443 -3.13 -3.80 -20.89
C VAL A 443 -2.22 -2.58 -20.97
N THR A 444 -2.79 -1.46 -21.39
CA THR A 444 -2.12 -0.15 -21.45
C THR A 444 -2.96 0.91 -20.75
N ALA A 445 -2.32 2.00 -20.34
CA ALA A 445 -3.03 3.15 -19.81
C ALA A 445 -4.00 3.70 -20.86
N GLY A 446 -5.17 4.13 -20.40
CA GLY A 446 -6.15 4.78 -21.24
C GLY A 446 -5.81 6.26 -21.48
N GLU A 447 -6.71 6.95 -22.15
CA GLU A 447 -6.57 8.38 -22.45
C GLU A 447 -7.83 9.10 -21.91
N PRO A 448 -7.79 9.58 -20.66
CA PRO A 448 -8.86 10.43 -20.11
C PRO A 448 -8.94 11.76 -20.90
N ILE A 449 -10.09 12.40 -20.88
CA ILE A 449 -10.32 13.66 -21.61
C ILE A 449 -9.33 14.71 -21.10
N GLY A 450 -8.69 15.44 -22.01
CA GLY A 450 -7.67 16.44 -21.66
C GLY A 450 -6.27 15.90 -21.38
N SER A 451 -6.06 14.57 -21.39
CA SER A 451 -4.76 13.95 -21.09
C SER A 451 -3.71 14.11 -22.18
N LEU A 452 -4.06 14.61 -23.36
CA LEU A 452 -3.12 14.83 -24.50
C LEU A 452 -1.99 15.80 -24.15
N THR A 453 -2.17 16.64 -23.13
CA THR A 453 -1.14 17.55 -22.60
C THR A 453 -0.17 16.86 -21.64
N HIS A 454 -0.48 15.66 -21.14
CA HIS A 454 0.29 14.96 -20.09
C HIS A 454 0.99 13.74 -20.68
N ARG A 455 2.18 13.95 -21.21
CA ARG A 455 3.02 12.86 -21.75
C ARG A 455 3.95 12.32 -20.67
N TRP A 456 3.42 11.44 -19.82
CA TRP A 456 4.21 10.71 -18.83
C TRP A 456 4.52 9.30 -19.32
N ALA A 457 5.74 8.83 -19.07
CA ALA A 457 6.07 7.42 -19.23
C ALA A 457 5.45 6.59 -18.09
N PRO A 458 5.09 5.32 -18.35
CA PRO A 458 4.63 4.42 -17.30
C PRO A 458 5.70 4.21 -16.22
N ASP A 459 5.29 4.31 -14.95
CA ASP A 459 6.06 3.91 -13.79
C ASP A 459 5.69 2.48 -13.39
N LEU A 460 6.69 1.62 -13.31
CA LEU A 460 6.55 0.21 -12.96
C LEU A 460 7.00 -0.08 -11.51
N SER A 461 7.23 0.96 -10.71
CA SER A 461 7.57 0.81 -9.29
C SER A 461 6.41 0.22 -8.48
N ILE A 462 6.76 -0.63 -7.50
CA ILE A 462 5.82 -1.36 -6.65
C ILE A 462 6.08 -0.99 -5.20
N GLU A 463 5.06 -0.48 -4.51
CA GLU A 463 5.10 -0.27 -3.06
C GLU A 463 5.04 -1.63 -2.34
N LYS A 464 5.86 -1.78 -1.30
CA LYS A 464 6.00 -3.00 -0.52
C LYS A 464 4.95 -3.08 0.59
N PRO A 465 4.55 -4.31 1.02
CA PRO A 465 3.62 -4.48 2.11
C PRO A 465 4.29 -4.16 3.45
N SER A 466 3.88 -3.09 4.10
CA SER A 466 3.96 -2.80 5.53
C SER A 466 3.20 -1.51 5.78
N THR A 467 2.19 -1.56 6.57
CA THR A 467 1.25 -0.44 6.75
C THR A 467 0.29 -0.85 7.85
N THR A 468 -0.41 0.06 8.47
CA THR A 468 -1.53 -0.21 9.36
C THR A 468 -2.77 0.54 8.92
N HIS A 469 -3.94 0.07 9.34
CA HIS A 469 -5.21 0.74 9.07
C HIS A 469 -6.06 0.82 10.33
N VAL A 470 -6.78 1.93 10.49
CA VAL A 470 -7.71 2.22 11.58
C VAL A 470 -9.04 2.69 11.00
N SER A 471 -10.13 2.02 11.37
CA SER A 471 -11.51 2.41 11.08
C SER A 471 -12.24 2.74 12.38
N ILE A 472 -12.90 3.90 12.45
CA ILE A 472 -13.63 4.35 13.65
C ILE A 472 -14.96 4.98 13.23
N ILE A 473 -16.01 4.68 14.00
CA ILE A 473 -17.26 5.47 14.06
C ILE A 473 -17.50 5.83 15.51
N ASP A 474 -17.69 7.12 15.82
CA ASP A 474 -17.94 7.60 17.19
C ASP A 474 -19.43 7.73 17.51
N ALA A 475 -19.75 7.94 18.79
CA ALA A 475 -21.11 8.08 19.27
C ALA A 475 -21.82 9.35 18.75
N TYR A 476 -21.09 10.26 18.13
CA TYR A 476 -21.65 11.46 17.48
C TYR A 476 -22.03 11.18 16.03
N GLY A 477 -21.72 9.97 15.52
CA GLY A 477 -21.97 9.56 14.16
C GLY A 477 -20.87 9.96 13.15
N ASN A 478 -19.78 10.57 13.61
CA ASN A 478 -18.63 10.87 12.74
C ASN A 478 -17.89 9.57 12.41
N ALA A 479 -17.26 9.54 11.26
CA ALA A 479 -16.43 8.39 10.85
C ALA A 479 -15.04 8.82 10.43
N LEU A 480 -14.08 7.95 10.70
CA LEU A 480 -12.68 8.13 10.39
C LEU A 480 -12.09 6.87 9.78
N SER A 481 -11.39 7.02 8.67
CA SER A 481 -10.59 5.98 8.02
C SER A 481 -9.16 6.50 7.90
N LEU A 482 -8.20 5.90 8.63
CA LEU A 482 -6.78 6.26 8.61
C LEU A 482 -5.95 5.09 8.11
N THR A 483 -5.12 5.31 7.09
CA THR A 483 -4.06 4.38 6.73
C THR A 483 -2.71 5.05 6.94
N SER A 484 -1.84 4.45 7.76
CA SER A 484 -0.54 4.99 8.14
C SER A 484 0.59 3.99 7.89
N SER A 485 1.80 4.49 7.60
CA SER A 485 2.92 3.65 7.16
C SER A 485 4.27 4.27 7.49
N ILE A 486 5.28 3.41 7.63
CA ILE A 486 6.71 3.76 7.49
C ILE A 486 7.32 3.13 6.23
N GLU A 487 6.53 2.66 5.30
CA GLU A 487 6.70 1.96 4.01
C GLU A 487 7.07 0.49 4.20
N ASN A 488 8.33 0.11 4.27
CA ASN A 488 8.78 -1.28 4.40
C ASN A 488 8.81 -1.70 5.88
N ALA A 489 8.70 -2.99 6.17
CA ALA A 489 8.80 -3.48 7.54
C ALA A 489 10.05 -2.91 8.23
N PHE A 490 9.86 -2.23 9.36
CA PHE A 490 10.88 -1.49 10.11
C PHE A 490 11.49 -0.27 9.39
N GLY A 491 10.86 0.24 8.35
CA GLY A 491 11.26 1.46 7.65
C GLY A 491 12.70 1.45 7.14
N SER A 492 13.43 2.52 7.36
CA SER A 492 14.85 2.67 7.00
C SER A 492 15.80 1.90 7.93
N ARG A 493 15.30 1.20 8.94
CA ARG A 493 16.03 0.57 10.08
C ARG A 493 16.75 1.59 10.97
N LEU A 494 16.58 2.87 10.73
CA LEU A 494 17.10 3.92 11.60
C LEU A 494 16.13 4.17 12.76
N MET A 495 16.62 4.15 13.99
CA MET A 495 15.83 4.35 15.19
C MET A 495 16.39 5.52 16.01
N THR A 496 15.53 6.43 16.44
CA THR A 496 15.83 7.56 17.32
C THR A 496 14.66 7.79 18.28
N ASN A 497 14.89 8.26 19.49
CA ASN A 497 13.86 8.57 20.50
C ASN A 497 12.78 7.47 20.65
N GLY A 498 13.17 6.21 20.52
CA GLY A 498 12.27 5.06 20.66
C GLY A 498 11.40 4.73 19.46
N PHE A 499 11.50 5.43 18.35
CA PHE A 499 10.72 5.16 17.11
C PHE A 499 11.62 4.94 15.90
N LEU A 500 11.08 4.23 14.91
CA LEU A 500 11.72 3.98 13.61
C LEU A 500 11.40 5.10 12.62
N LEU A 501 12.40 5.45 11.79
CA LEU A 501 12.22 6.36 10.67
C LEU A 501 11.77 5.60 9.42
N ASN A 502 10.90 6.23 8.65
CA ASN A 502 10.36 5.70 7.40
C ASN A 502 11.45 5.49 6.34
N ASN A 503 11.13 4.69 5.32
CA ASN A 503 11.86 4.63 4.05
C ASN A 503 10.96 5.04 2.87
N GLN A 504 10.04 5.98 3.10
CA GLN A 504 8.91 6.25 2.22
C GLN A 504 9.32 6.76 0.85
N LEU A 505 10.50 7.37 0.72
CA LEU A 505 10.98 7.88 -0.58
C LEU A 505 11.22 6.77 -1.60
N THR A 506 11.33 5.51 -1.18
CA THR A 506 11.42 4.36 -2.11
C THR A 506 10.13 4.07 -2.88
N ASP A 507 9.02 4.73 -2.53
CA ASP A 507 7.79 4.73 -3.32
C ASP A 507 7.86 5.64 -4.56
N PHE A 508 8.87 6.49 -4.67
CA PHE A 508 9.17 7.15 -5.93
C PHE A 508 9.70 6.16 -6.97
N SER A 509 9.54 6.50 -8.23
CA SER A 509 10.25 5.82 -9.31
C SER A 509 11.76 6.00 -9.17
N PHE A 510 12.52 4.90 -9.23
CA PHE A 510 13.98 4.94 -9.25
C PHE A 510 14.53 5.42 -10.60
N ARG A 511 13.66 5.51 -11.62
CA ARG A 511 13.96 6.10 -12.93
C ARG A 511 13.26 7.44 -13.04
N SER A 512 13.97 8.44 -13.54
CA SER A 512 13.38 9.77 -13.80
C SER A 512 12.59 9.80 -15.11
N SER A 513 12.95 8.92 -16.06
CA SER A 513 12.34 8.85 -17.38
C SER A 513 12.43 7.45 -17.98
N ALA A 514 11.63 7.20 -19.01
CA ALA A 514 11.74 6.03 -19.87
C ALA A 514 11.70 6.48 -21.33
N ASN A 515 12.71 6.07 -22.12
CA ASN A 515 12.87 6.48 -23.53
C ASN A 515 12.78 7.99 -23.75
N GLY A 516 13.40 8.78 -22.86
CA GLY A 516 13.41 10.24 -22.92
C GLY A 516 12.09 10.92 -22.46
N THR A 517 11.05 10.14 -22.12
CA THR A 517 9.80 10.68 -21.58
C THR A 517 9.85 10.66 -20.05
N PRO A 518 9.58 11.78 -19.36
CA PRO A 518 9.60 11.85 -17.90
C PRO A 518 8.56 10.92 -17.26
N ILE A 519 8.86 10.40 -16.06
CA ILE A 519 7.93 9.66 -15.21
C ILE A 519 7.28 10.63 -14.22
N ALA A 520 5.95 10.59 -14.08
CA ALA A 520 5.22 11.49 -13.19
C ALA A 520 5.67 11.35 -11.73
N ASN A 521 5.87 10.12 -11.26
CA ASN A 521 6.28 9.79 -9.89
C ASN A 521 7.82 9.78 -9.70
N ARG A 522 8.60 10.55 -10.46
CA ARG A 522 10.03 10.74 -10.22
C ARG A 522 10.28 11.58 -8.97
N VAL A 523 11.46 11.45 -8.39
CA VAL A 523 11.87 12.24 -7.21
C VAL A 523 12.04 13.72 -7.60
N GLU A 524 11.50 14.60 -6.78
CA GLU A 524 11.72 16.05 -6.80
C GLU A 524 11.74 16.57 -5.35
N GLY A 525 12.54 17.61 -5.06
CA GLY A 525 12.62 18.20 -3.72
C GLY A 525 11.27 18.74 -3.24
N GLY A 526 10.87 18.42 -2.01
CA GLY A 526 9.58 18.80 -1.42
C GLY A 526 8.37 17.97 -1.87
N LYS A 527 8.52 17.11 -2.89
CA LYS A 527 7.46 16.29 -3.45
C LYS A 527 7.12 15.10 -2.54
N ARG A 528 5.84 14.69 -2.56
CA ARG A 528 5.35 13.48 -1.90
C ARG A 528 5.40 12.29 -2.85
N PRO A 529 5.92 11.12 -2.44
CA PRO A 529 5.86 9.92 -3.27
C PRO A 529 4.42 9.43 -3.43
N ARG A 530 4.11 8.88 -4.61
CA ARG A 530 2.83 8.20 -4.83
C ARG A 530 2.60 7.13 -3.77
N SER A 531 1.35 6.90 -3.40
CA SER A 531 0.95 5.87 -2.45
C SER A 531 -0.18 5.01 -3.00
N SER A 532 -0.29 3.77 -2.51
CA SER A 532 -1.44 2.89 -2.69
C SER A 532 -2.36 2.81 -1.46
N MET A 533 -2.03 3.52 -0.38
CA MET A 533 -2.90 3.61 0.80
C MET A 533 -4.29 4.12 0.39
N ALA A 534 -5.33 3.38 0.77
CA ALA A 534 -6.70 3.62 0.32
C ALA A 534 -7.68 3.67 1.50
N PRO A 535 -7.52 4.64 2.44
CA PRO A 535 -8.56 4.85 3.43
C PRO A 535 -9.84 5.26 2.71
N THR A 536 -10.94 4.56 3.01
CA THR A 536 -12.18 4.67 2.24
C THR A 536 -13.38 4.76 3.16
N ILE A 537 -14.32 5.64 2.84
CA ILE A 537 -15.67 5.73 3.43
C ILE A 537 -16.67 5.58 2.30
N VAL A 538 -17.67 4.71 2.50
CA VAL A 538 -18.77 4.50 1.55
C VAL A 538 -20.04 5.11 2.09
N LEU A 539 -20.73 5.86 1.25
CA LEU A 539 -21.99 6.53 1.58
C LEU A 539 -23.13 6.00 0.71
N GLU A 540 -24.35 6.00 1.28
CA GLU A 540 -25.61 5.85 0.56
C GLU A 540 -26.50 7.04 0.96
N ASP A 541 -26.96 7.79 -0.03
CA ASP A 541 -27.75 9.02 0.19
C ASP A 541 -27.12 9.99 1.21
N GLY A 542 -25.79 10.15 1.12
CA GLY A 542 -25.02 11.02 2.00
C GLY A 542 -24.78 10.49 3.42
N LYS A 543 -25.21 9.26 3.73
CA LYS A 543 -25.03 8.64 5.06
C LYS A 543 -23.99 7.54 5.01
N ILE A 544 -23.23 7.37 6.09
CA ILE A 544 -22.22 6.32 6.22
C ILE A 544 -22.86 4.93 6.10
N VAL A 545 -22.28 4.10 5.24
CA VAL A 545 -22.55 2.67 5.14
C VAL A 545 -21.32 1.88 5.56
N LEU A 546 -20.11 2.27 5.12
CA LEU A 546 -18.92 1.46 5.34
C LEU A 546 -17.70 2.36 5.60
N VAL A 547 -16.87 1.98 6.56
CA VAL A 547 -15.53 2.52 6.79
C VAL A 547 -14.55 1.39 6.61
N ILE A 548 -13.56 1.54 5.72
CA ILE A 548 -12.69 0.43 5.31
C ILE A 548 -11.31 0.91 4.89
N GLY A 549 -10.32 0.07 5.09
CA GLY A 549 -9.00 0.13 4.50
C GLY A 549 -8.17 -1.08 4.87
N SER A 550 -6.96 -1.13 4.36
CA SER A 550 -6.05 -2.27 4.52
C SER A 550 -4.59 -1.82 4.44
N PRO A 551 -3.65 -2.47 5.11
CA PRO A 551 -2.26 -2.55 4.70
C PRO A 551 -2.10 -3.49 3.49
N GLY A 552 -0.88 -3.52 2.88
CA GLY A 552 -0.56 -4.48 1.82
C GLY A 552 0.21 -3.89 0.62
N GLY A 553 0.81 -2.69 0.76
CA GLY A 553 1.50 -2.02 -0.35
C GLY A 553 0.57 -1.81 -1.54
N SER A 554 1.01 -2.09 -2.75
CA SER A 554 0.16 -1.90 -3.93
C SER A 554 -1.03 -2.87 -4.01
N ARG A 555 -1.09 -3.92 -3.18
CA ARG A 555 -2.27 -4.82 -3.06
C ARG A 555 -3.42 -4.22 -2.23
N ILE A 556 -3.19 -3.10 -1.53
CA ILE A 556 -4.24 -2.41 -0.77
C ILE A 556 -5.46 -2.11 -1.63
N ILE A 557 -5.25 -1.57 -2.83
CA ILE A 557 -6.33 -1.17 -3.75
C ILE A 557 -7.25 -2.36 -4.09
N PRO A 558 -6.75 -3.51 -4.61
CA PRO A 558 -7.60 -4.67 -4.85
C PRO A 558 -8.17 -5.30 -3.56
N TYR A 559 -7.46 -5.28 -2.42
CA TYR A 559 -8.03 -5.79 -1.15
C TYR A 559 -9.27 -4.99 -0.76
N VAL A 560 -9.18 -3.66 -0.74
CA VAL A 560 -10.30 -2.78 -0.42
C VAL A 560 -11.45 -2.95 -1.44
N SER A 561 -11.13 -2.96 -2.75
CA SER A 561 -12.15 -3.12 -3.80
C SER A 561 -12.90 -4.45 -3.70
N ASN A 562 -12.17 -5.55 -3.50
CA ASN A 562 -12.76 -6.90 -3.40
C ASN A 562 -13.66 -7.03 -2.17
N THR A 563 -13.25 -6.44 -1.03
CA THR A 563 -14.03 -6.47 0.21
C THR A 563 -15.29 -5.60 0.10
N ILE A 564 -15.22 -4.45 -0.57
CA ILE A 564 -16.40 -3.63 -0.90
C ILE A 564 -17.39 -4.45 -1.74
N VAL A 565 -16.92 -5.17 -2.77
CA VAL A 565 -17.75 -6.06 -3.59
C VAL A 565 -18.36 -7.18 -2.74
N ALA A 566 -17.56 -7.78 -1.84
CA ALA A 566 -18.02 -8.87 -0.98
C ALA A 566 -19.18 -8.43 -0.08
N ILE A 567 -19.09 -7.25 0.50
CA ILE A 567 -20.13 -6.71 1.39
C ILE A 567 -21.33 -6.18 0.58
N LEU A 568 -21.11 -5.33 -0.41
CA LEU A 568 -22.20 -4.58 -1.06
C LEU A 568 -22.87 -5.32 -2.23
N ASP A 569 -22.14 -6.16 -2.95
CA ASP A 569 -22.72 -6.95 -4.06
C ASP A 569 -23.13 -8.35 -3.63
N TRP A 570 -22.33 -9.02 -2.81
CA TRP A 570 -22.61 -10.39 -2.40
C TRP A 570 -23.33 -10.49 -1.06
N GLY A 571 -23.38 -9.39 -0.28
CA GLY A 571 -24.12 -9.33 0.99
C GLY A 571 -23.49 -10.14 2.12
N LEU A 572 -22.18 -10.37 2.06
CA LEU A 572 -21.47 -11.09 3.12
C LEU A 572 -21.48 -10.29 4.42
N ASP A 573 -21.46 -11.01 5.54
CA ASP A 573 -21.11 -10.43 6.83
C ASP A 573 -19.71 -9.81 6.80
N VAL A 574 -19.45 -8.83 7.67
CA VAL A 574 -18.19 -8.08 7.65
C VAL A 574 -17.00 -8.99 7.94
N GLN A 575 -17.09 -9.84 8.99
CA GLN A 575 -16.00 -10.76 9.31
C GLN A 575 -15.82 -11.82 8.23
N GLU A 576 -16.91 -12.32 7.66
CA GLU A 576 -16.85 -13.23 6.52
C GLU A 576 -16.17 -12.55 5.30
N ALA A 577 -16.49 -11.28 5.04
CA ALA A 577 -15.93 -10.53 3.91
C ALA A 577 -14.42 -10.29 4.04
N VAL A 578 -13.92 -9.91 5.22
CA VAL A 578 -12.48 -9.71 5.45
C VAL A 578 -11.70 -11.02 5.50
N SER A 579 -12.39 -12.14 5.78
CA SER A 579 -11.81 -13.48 5.80
C SER A 579 -11.80 -14.17 4.44
N GLN A 580 -12.36 -13.53 3.37
CA GLN A 580 -12.34 -14.13 2.03
C GLN A 580 -10.92 -14.32 1.53
N PRO A 581 -10.63 -15.45 0.86
CA PRO A 581 -9.36 -15.67 0.20
C PRO A 581 -9.08 -14.60 -0.87
N HIS A 582 -7.84 -14.15 -0.94
CA HIS A 582 -7.44 -13.11 -1.87
C HIS A 582 -7.08 -13.63 -3.27
N ALA A 583 -7.55 -12.91 -4.28
CA ALA A 583 -7.18 -13.05 -5.67
C ALA A 583 -6.86 -11.67 -6.24
N VAL A 584 -5.64 -11.44 -6.69
CA VAL A 584 -5.14 -10.12 -7.08
C VAL A 584 -4.43 -10.17 -8.41
N ASN A 585 -4.81 -9.29 -9.36
CA ASN A 585 -4.11 -9.16 -10.63
C ASN A 585 -3.81 -7.68 -10.93
N ARG A 586 -2.59 -7.23 -10.60
CA ARG A 586 -2.16 -5.84 -10.84
C ARG A 586 -1.48 -5.65 -12.18
N PHE A 587 -0.65 -6.61 -12.60
CA PHE A 587 0.30 -6.45 -13.71
C PHE A 587 0.30 -7.60 -14.73
N GLY A 588 -0.64 -8.54 -14.62
CA GLY A 588 -0.76 -9.66 -15.56
C GLY A 588 -0.61 -11.05 -14.92
N ILE A 589 0.29 -11.22 -13.96
CA ILE A 589 0.32 -12.40 -13.11
C ILE A 589 -0.85 -12.32 -12.15
N TYR A 590 -1.69 -13.34 -12.16
CA TYR A 590 -2.81 -13.44 -11.23
C TYR A 590 -2.32 -14.15 -9.96
N GLU A 591 -2.20 -13.38 -8.89
CA GLU A 591 -1.81 -13.89 -7.58
C GLU A 591 -3.06 -14.44 -6.88
N ILE A 592 -3.00 -15.69 -6.42
CA ILE A 592 -4.03 -16.31 -5.59
C ILE A 592 -3.41 -16.76 -4.28
N GLU A 593 -4.19 -16.63 -3.21
CA GLU A 593 -3.73 -16.97 -1.87
C GLU A 593 -3.56 -18.48 -1.72
N GLU A 594 -2.34 -18.89 -1.34
CA GLU A 594 -1.99 -20.29 -1.15
C GLU A 594 -2.74 -20.90 0.03
N GLY A 595 -2.92 -22.22 0.01
CA GLY A 595 -3.61 -22.95 1.08
C GLY A 595 -5.12 -22.71 1.16
N THR A 596 -5.71 -21.90 0.25
CA THR A 596 -7.12 -21.53 0.27
C THR A 596 -7.94 -22.25 -0.82
N SER A 597 -9.25 -22.09 -0.77
CA SER A 597 -10.17 -22.63 -1.78
C SER A 597 -9.95 -22.08 -3.20
N LEU A 598 -9.22 -20.98 -3.35
CA LEU A 598 -8.90 -20.39 -4.67
C LEU A 598 -7.90 -21.25 -5.46
N THR A 599 -7.09 -22.07 -4.79
CA THR A 599 -6.15 -22.99 -5.47
C THR A 599 -6.88 -23.96 -6.42
N GLY A 600 -8.12 -24.34 -6.07
CA GLY A 600 -8.98 -25.15 -6.93
C GLY A 600 -9.41 -24.46 -8.24
N LEU A 601 -9.32 -23.14 -8.32
CA LEU A 601 -9.68 -22.36 -9.51
C LEU A 601 -8.50 -22.10 -10.46
N LYS A 602 -7.29 -22.50 -10.09
CA LYS A 602 -6.05 -22.26 -10.85
C LYS A 602 -6.17 -22.67 -12.31
N LYS A 603 -6.63 -23.91 -12.56
CA LYS A 603 -6.79 -24.42 -13.94
C LYS A 603 -7.76 -23.59 -14.76
N TRP A 604 -8.90 -23.18 -14.18
CA TRP A 604 -9.89 -22.35 -14.86
C TRP A 604 -9.34 -20.97 -15.21
N LEU A 605 -8.59 -20.35 -14.30
CA LEU A 605 -7.95 -19.06 -14.56
C LEU A 605 -6.85 -19.16 -15.63
N GLN A 606 -6.11 -20.28 -15.67
CA GLN A 606 -5.13 -20.55 -16.73
C GLN A 606 -5.81 -20.72 -18.10
N GLU A 607 -6.95 -21.43 -18.17
CA GLU A 607 -7.74 -21.57 -19.40
C GLU A 607 -8.30 -20.24 -19.90
N LEU A 608 -8.52 -19.26 -19.02
CA LEU A 608 -8.87 -17.87 -19.39
C LEU A 608 -7.67 -17.07 -19.91
N GLY A 609 -6.46 -17.59 -19.82
CA GLY A 609 -5.23 -17.01 -20.35
C GLY A 609 -4.37 -16.27 -19.32
N TYR A 610 -4.55 -16.52 -18.01
CA TYR A 610 -3.68 -15.94 -16.97
C TYR A 610 -2.50 -16.85 -16.64
N GLU A 611 -1.36 -16.24 -16.36
CA GLU A 611 -0.31 -16.84 -15.55
C GLU A 611 -0.72 -16.73 -14.08
N ILE A 612 -0.65 -17.85 -13.33
CA ILE A 612 -1.10 -17.92 -11.94
C ILE A 612 0.07 -18.16 -11.02
N LYS A 613 0.15 -17.37 -9.95
CA LYS A 613 1.10 -17.56 -8.87
C LYS A 613 0.36 -17.72 -7.55
N GLU A 614 0.60 -18.83 -6.88
CA GLU A 614 0.18 -19.08 -5.50
C GLU A 614 1.21 -18.47 -4.56
N ARG A 615 0.76 -17.73 -3.56
CA ARG A 615 1.61 -17.14 -2.53
C ARG A 615 0.81 -16.72 -1.30
N PRO A 616 1.44 -16.52 -0.14
CA PRO A 616 0.82 -15.81 0.97
C PRO A 616 0.39 -14.40 0.52
N LEU A 617 -0.84 -14.01 0.82
CA LEU A 617 -1.39 -12.69 0.52
C LEU A 617 -1.88 -12.04 1.82
N ASN A 618 -0.93 -11.46 2.55
CA ASN A 618 -1.16 -10.88 3.86
C ASN A 618 -1.75 -9.47 3.75
N SER A 619 -3.07 -9.36 3.84
CA SER A 619 -3.80 -8.11 4.03
C SER A 619 -3.85 -7.74 5.53
N GLY A 620 -4.72 -6.87 5.91
CA GLY A 620 -5.00 -6.44 7.29
C GLY A 620 -6.20 -5.52 7.26
N LEU A 621 -7.25 -5.99 6.59
CA LEU A 621 -8.51 -5.28 6.44
C LEU A 621 -9.12 -5.00 7.81
N ASN A 622 -9.48 -3.75 8.06
CA ASN A 622 -10.23 -3.30 9.22
C ASN A 622 -11.47 -2.57 8.72
N VAL A 623 -12.64 -3.09 9.07
CA VAL A 623 -13.90 -2.72 8.44
C VAL A 623 -14.98 -2.48 9.47
N ILE A 624 -15.79 -1.42 9.29
CA ILE A 624 -17.01 -1.15 10.03
C ILE A 624 -18.14 -0.97 9.03
N LEU A 625 -19.19 -1.81 9.11
CA LEU A 625 -20.44 -1.65 8.38
C LEU A 625 -21.50 -1.07 9.31
N LYS A 626 -22.16 0.01 8.88
CA LYS A 626 -23.34 0.56 9.55
C LYS A 626 -24.59 0.10 8.83
N LYS A 627 -25.41 -0.70 9.49
CA LYS A 627 -26.64 -1.26 8.92
C LYS A 627 -27.72 -1.40 9.99
N ASP A 628 -28.96 -1.06 9.64
CA ASP A 628 -30.13 -1.20 10.52
C ASP A 628 -29.94 -0.58 11.92
N GLY A 629 -29.26 0.57 11.98
CA GLY A 629 -28.99 1.29 13.23
C GLY A 629 -27.88 0.69 14.09
N LYS A 630 -27.21 -0.38 13.64
CA LYS A 630 -26.10 -1.04 14.33
C LYS A 630 -24.80 -0.92 13.57
N LEU A 631 -23.69 -1.13 14.29
CA LEU A 631 -22.34 -1.20 13.76
C LEU A 631 -21.85 -2.65 13.81
N TYR A 632 -21.28 -3.11 12.71
CA TYR A 632 -20.69 -4.45 12.58
C TYR A 632 -19.22 -4.30 12.24
N GLY A 633 -18.34 -4.79 13.10
CA GLY A 633 -16.88 -4.68 12.94
C GLY A 633 -16.24 -6.00 12.60
N GLY A 634 -15.30 -5.97 11.66
CA GLY A 634 -14.49 -7.13 11.30
C GLY A 634 -13.04 -6.74 11.07
N SER A 635 -12.14 -7.62 11.49
CA SER A 635 -10.70 -7.48 11.27
C SER A 635 -10.13 -8.74 10.64
N ASP A 636 -9.20 -8.52 9.73
CA ASP A 636 -8.57 -9.57 8.94
C ASP A 636 -7.92 -10.67 9.81
N PRO A 637 -8.26 -11.94 9.60
CA PRO A 637 -7.66 -13.04 10.35
C PRO A 637 -6.16 -13.24 10.07
N ARG A 638 -5.62 -12.66 9.00
CA ARG A 638 -4.19 -12.76 8.65
C ARG A 638 -3.31 -11.85 9.51
N ARG A 639 -3.91 -11.01 10.36
CA ARG A 639 -3.20 -10.12 11.31
C ARG A 639 -3.88 -10.10 12.67
N GLU A 640 -3.20 -9.49 13.63
CA GLU A 640 -3.57 -9.47 15.05
C GLU A 640 -4.77 -8.56 15.37
N GLY A 641 -5.18 -7.70 14.44
CA GLY A 641 -6.25 -6.72 14.63
C GLY A 641 -7.56 -7.31 15.12
N ILE A 642 -8.33 -6.50 15.84
CA ILE A 642 -9.66 -6.82 16.35
C ILE A 642 -10.62 -5.63 16.22
N ALA A 643 -11.91 -5.87 16.38
CA ALA A 643 -12.95 -4.86 16.47
C ALA A 643 -13.51 -4.80 17.91
N ILE A 644 -13.72 -3.59 18.45
CA ILE A 644 -14.44 -3.35 19.70
C ILE A 644 -15.53 -2.32 19.45
N GLY A 645 -16.75 -2.59 19.90
CA GLY A 645 -17.91 -1.70 19.79
C GLY A 645 -18.70 -1.58 21.09
N GLY A 646 -19.50 -0.50 21.21
CA GLY A 646 -20.36 -0.24 22.35
C GLY A 646 -21.66 0.46 21.98
#